data_2bc8d974055d27e3391b3bec8c603061
#
_entry.id   2bc8d974055d27e3391b3bec8c603061
#
_cell.length_a   1.000
_cell.length_b   1.000
_cell.length_c   1.000
_cell.angle_alpha   90.00
_cell.angle_beta   90.00
_cell.angle_gamma   90.00
#
_symmetry.space_group_name_H-M   'P 1'
#
loop_
_entity.id
_entity.type
_entity.pdbx_description
1 polymer ?
#
loop_
_entity_poly.entity_id
_entity_poly.type
_entity_poly.pdbx_seq_one_letter_code
_entity_poly.pdbx_strand_id
1 'polypeptide(L)'
;MANLIEKIKDKRAPEPETPERRDVPIVHPNPQQGLTSAQVRERTDAGWTNAPVDPPGKTVKQIVLSNIFTYFNMLFFLLALCVIAVQQWLNLTFMGVIIVNTAIGIIQEIRSKKTLDKLNILASPKAVVVRDGRRVTVDTAQLVRDDIVVFAAGNQIYADAVVAQDSCYVNEALITGESDEIKKNPGDKLLSGSFVVSGMCRAQLTDVGADSYVSRLTQEAKRAKKPQQSEMMRSLQNLVKWIGIIVIPLGVVMFIKEFVWLDRAVPIAVTSTVGSIIGMIPEGLYLLTSLALVAGVVRLAQRKTLVHELGCIETLARVDTLCVDKTGTVTENKMIVEDVCPLCDDRFTLEDIRMIMADYVYAMQADNDTMAALRRYFTGEKTQDATATLPFSSAKKYGGVSFHAEETYLLGAPDVLLAGRENPYQEQIEGYSAKGCRVLLLGMYDGTLSDETLNADLLPIALLLLSNKIRAEAPETFGYFASQGVAVKVISGDNARTVSEVAKRAGIENADRFVDARTLTTEEAIRDAAGKYTVFGRVTPAQKRSLVQALKADGHTVAMTGDGVNDVLALKEADCSIAMASGSDVACHVSHIVLLDSNFASMPSVVAEGRRVINNIERSASLYLVKNIFSFCLAFFTLFATLPYPFSPAQLTLVSAVTIGIPSFILAMEPNESLVKGKFLRNVLFRALPAAMTDLAMVVGILLFYIAFQLDDTAMITICTGVMGIVGLMMVHRTCQPYNTIRKVMIVVLGVLFVIAYFGFPTLFSLQKLNLQSALILIVFGLLSWPVMKAFCRLNDHMRAKFEAWRAGKTAKAA
;
A
#
# COMPACT_ATOMS: atom_id res chain seq x y z
N MET A 1 -11.47 27.79 22.72
CA MET A 1 -10.60 27.48 21.55
C MET A 1 -10.91 26.13 20.93
N ALA A 2 -11.10 25.03 21.67
CA ALA A 2 -11.52 23.74 21.10
C ALA A 2 -12.83 23.85 20.29
N ASN A 3 -13.85 24.52 20.81
CA ASN A 3 -15.11 24.78 20.10
C ASN A 3 -14.98 25.70 18.86
N LEU A 4 -13.94 26.55 18.79
CA LEU A 4 -13.68 27.37 17.61
C LEU A 4 -12.98 26.57 16.51
N ILE A 5 -12.09 25.65 16.90
CA ILE A 5 -11.40 24.71 15.99
C ILE A 5 -12.40 23.66 15.46
N GLU A 6 -13.34 23.23 16.28
CA GLU A 6 -14.43 22.34 15.89
C GLU A 6 -15.42 23.07 14.94
N LYS A 7 -15.79 24.34 15.22
CA LYS A 7 -16.60 25.17 14.31
C LYS A 7 -15.89 25.53 12.99
N ILE A 8 -14.55 25.58 12.96
CA ILE A 8 -13.78 25.76 11.72
C ILE A 8 -13.68 24.42 10.96
N LYS A 9 -13.68 23.29 11.65
CA LYS A 9 -13.75 21.95 11.03
C LYS A 9 -15.18 21.59 10.57
N ASP A 10 -16.19 22.13 11.21
CA ASP A 10 -17.61 21.92 10.88
C ASP A 10 -18.17 22.92 9.84
N LYS A 11 -17.34 23.82 9.29
CA LYS A 11 -17.63 24.35 7.97
C LYS A 11 -17.51 23.16 7.01
N ARG A 12 -18.65 22.51 6.79
CA ARG A 12 -18.92 21.51 5.77
C ARG A 12 -18.04 21.84 4.57
N ALA A 13 -17.18 20.88 4.17
CA ALA A 13 -16.65 20.92 2.82
C ALA A 13 -17.84 21.30 1.91
N PRO A 14 -17.69 22.30 1.02
CA PRO A 14 -18.78 22.63 0.12
C PRO A 14 -19.26 21.30 -0.46
N GLU A 15 -20.57 21.07 -0.41
CA GLU A 15 -21.16 19.92 -1.09
C GLU A 15 -20.54 19.89 -2.48
N PRO A 16 -19.99 18.75 -2.95
CA PRO A 16 -19.48 18.70 -4.29
C PRO A 16 -20.59 19.21 -5.19
N GLU A 17 -20.33 20.32 -5.87
CA GLU A 17 -21.26 20.89 -6.84
C GLU A 17 -21.51 19.75 -7.84
N THR A 18 -22.66 19.10 -7.71
CA THR A 18 -23.15 18.20 -8.76
C THR A 18 -23.23 19.08 -10.00
N PRO A 19 -22.48 18.76 -11.07
CA PRO A 19 -22.54 19.58 -12.27
C PRO A 19 -24.00 19.76 -12.65
N GLU A 20 -24.45 20.99 -12.92
CA GLU A 20 -25.82 21.28 -13.34
C GLU A 20 -26.12 20.40 -14.56
N ARG A 21 -26.92 19.37 -14.33
CA ARG A 21 -27.31 18.44 -15.38
C ARG A 21 -28.51 19.01 -16.10
N ARG A 22 -28.43 19.04 -17.43
CA ARG A 22 -29.57 19.33 -18.27
C ARG A 22 -30.38 18.05 -18.47
N ASP A 23 -31.67 18.16 -18.48
CA ASP A 23 -32.55 17.01 -18.72
C ASP A 23 -32.43 16.55 -20.18
N VAL A 24 -32.11 15.26 -20.40
CA VAL A 24 -32.01 14.65 -21.74
C VAL A 24 -32.92 13.44 -21.76
N PRO A 25 -33.72 13.24 -22.81
CA PRO A 25 -34.63 12.11 -22.94
C PRO A 25 -33.89 10.77 -22.83
N ILE A 26 -34.46 9.83 -22.08
CA ILE A 26 -33.96 8.46 -22.00
C ILE A 26 -34.22 7.81 -23.38
N VAL A 27 -33.19 7.17 -23.91
CA VAL A 27 -33.28 6.41 -25.17
C VAL A 27 -32.97 4.96 -24.89
N HIS A 28 -33.68 4.05 -25.50
CA HIS A 28 -33.41 2.60 -25.47
C HIS A 28 -32.79 2.21 -26.80
N PRO A 29 -31.47 2.29 -26.96
CA PRO A 29 -30.80 1.96 -28.21
C PRO A 29 -30.87 0.43 -28.49
N ASN A 30 -30.87 0.07 -29.77
CA ASN A 30 -30.74 -1.34 -30.16
C ASN A 30 -29.36 -1.87 -29.62
N PRO A 31 -29.31 -3.03 -28.91
CA PRO A 31 -28.07 -3.56 -28.35
C PRO A 31 -26.96 -3.86 -29.38
N GLN A 32 -27.30 -3.95 -30.67
CA GLN A 32 -26.33 -4.16 -31.74
C GLN A 32 -25.85 -2.85 -32.38
N GLN A 33 -26.63 -1.76 -32.29
CA GLN A 33 -26.28 -0.46 -32.86
C GLN A 33 -25.72 0.51 -31.84
N GLY A 34 -26.20 0.48 -30.58
CA GLY A 34 -25.81 1.40 -29.54
C GLY A 34 -26.24 2.85 -29.80
N LEU A 35 -25.68 3.79 -29.08
CA LEU A 35 -25.90 5.23 -29.26
C LEU A 35 -25.14 5.73 -30.49
N THR A 36 -25.71 6.74 -31.16
CA THR A 36 -25.00 7.50 -32.20
C THR A 36 -24.03 8.50 -31.58
N SER A 37 -22.99 8.88 -32.34
CA SER A 37 -22.01 9.88 -31.89
C SER A 37 -22.64 11.23 -31.51
N ALA A 38 -23.75 11.60 -32.14
CA ALA A 38 -24.51 12.82 -31.79
C ALA A 38 -25.19 12.68 -30.41
N GLN A 39 -25.83 11.55 -30.14
CA GLN A 39 -26.46 11.27 -28.84
C GLN A 39 -25.44 11.17 -27.69
N VAL A 40 -24.25 10.63 -27.96
CA VAL A 40 -23.14 10.59 -26.98
C VAL A 40 -22.69 12.02 -26.61
N ARG A 41 -22.51 12.89 -27.63
CA ARG A 41 -22.13 14.30 -27.39
C ARG A 41 -23.20 15.02 -26.58
N GLU A 42 -24.47 14.87 -26.94
CA GLU A 42 -25.59 15.49 -26.21
C GLU A 42 -25.57 15.12 -24.72
N ARG A 43 -25.36 13.84 -24.38
CA ARG A 43 -25.25 13.38 -22.98
C ARG A 43 -24.02 13.89 -22.26
N THR A 44 -22.90 13.95 -22.98
CA THR A 44 -21.63 14.50 -22.45
C THR A 44 -21.78 15.99 -22.12
N ASP A 45 -22.36 16.79 -23.04
CA ASP A 45 -22.57 18.22 -22.87
C ASP A 45 -23.65 18.53 -21.82
N ALA A 46 -24.58 17.61 -21.60
CA ALA A 46 -25.59 17.69 -20.54
C ALA A 46 -25.09 17.19 -19.16
N GLY A 47 -23.84 16.68 -19.04
CA GLY A 47 -23.25 16.23 -17.78
C GLY A 47 -23.64 14.82 -17.34
N TRP A 48 -24.24 13.99 -18.24
CA TRP A 48 -24.60 12.60 -17.98
C TRP A 48 -23.45 11.63 -18.29
N THR A 49 -22.28 11.89 -17.69
CA THR A 49 -21.07 11.05 -17.81
C THR A 49 -20.81 10.27 -16.53
N ASN A 50 -20.09 9.16 -16.66
CA ASN A 50 -19.64 8.36 -15.53
C ASN A 50 -18.33 8.90 -14.92
N ALA A 51 -18.14 10.22 -14.95
CA ALA A 51 -17.00 10.88 -14.33
C ALA A 51 -17.02 10.67 -12.80
N PRO A 52 -15.88 10.37 -12.17
CA PRO A 52 -15.81 10.20 -10.72
C PRO A 52 -16.22 11.50 -10.01
N VAL A 53 -17.07 11.35 -8.99
CA VAL A 53 -17.66 12.47 -8.21
C VAL A 53 -16.59 13.28 -7.48
N ASP A 54 -15.58 12.60 -6.99
CA ASP A 54 -14.41 13.22 -6.36
C ASP A 54 -13.17 12.88 -7.20
N PRO A 55 -12.50 13.88 -7.77
CA PRO A 55 -11.19 13.62 -8.38
C PRO A 55 -10.23 13.10 -7.31
N PRO A 56 -9.47 12.04 -7.61
CA PRO A 56 -8.52 11.49 -6.65
C PRO A 56 -7.49 12.56 -6.29
N GLY A 57 -7.53 13.03 -5.04
CA GLY A 57 -6.53 13.93 -4.47
C GLY A 57 -6.92 15.40 -4.32
N LYS A 58 -6.13 16.10 -3.50
CA LYS A 58 -6.33 17.54 -3.22
C LYS A 58 -6.10 18.41 -4.47
N THR A 59 -6.85 19.49 -4.60
CA THR A 59 -6.58 20.52 -5.60
C THR A 59 -5.29 21.28 -5.26
N VAL A 60 -4.65 21.93 -6.25
CA VAL A 60 -3.44 22.75 -6.01
C VAL A 60 -3.70 23.82 -4.95
N LYS A 61 -4.86 24.48 -4.98
CA LYS A 61 -5.26 25.46 -3.96
C LYS A 61 -5.37 24.84 -2.56
N GLN A 62 -5.95 23.65 -2.46
CA GLN A 62 -6.02 22.91 -1.18
C GLN A 62 -4.65 22.48 -0.68
N ILE A 63 -3.72 22.09 -1.58
CA ILE A 63 -2.34 21.77 -1.23
C ILE A 63 -1.65 22.99 -0.62
N VAL A 64 -1.72 24.14 -1.29
CA VAL A 64 -1.10 25.39 -0.80
C VAL A 64 -1.68 25.77 0.56
N LEU A 65 -3.01 25.86 0.68
CA LEU A 65 -3.66 26.24 1.94
C LEU A 65 -3.39 25.25 3.08
N SER A 66 -3.41 23.94 2.82
CA SER A 66 -3.17 22.92 3.85
C SER A 66 -1.71 22.89 4.35
N ASN A 67 -0.74 23.32 3.55
CA ASN A 67 0.66 23.43 3.95
C ASN A 67 0.95 24.75 4.67
N ILE A 68 0.29 25.85 4.32
CA ILE A 68 0.48 27.15 5.00
C ILE A 68 -0.22 27.14 6.37
N PHE A 69 -1.49 26.74 6.43
CA PHE A 69 -2.31 26.80 7.63
C PHE A 69 -2.27 25.51 8.44
N THR A 70 -1.05 25.06 8.77
CA THR A 70 -0.88 23.96 9.73
C THR A 70 -0.94 24.52 11.16
N TYR A 71 -1.32 23.66 12.14
CA TYR A 71 -1.34 24.06 13.55
C TYR A 71 0.01 24.65 14.02
N PHE A 72 1.12 24.04 13.65
CA PHE A 72 2.43 24.54 14.04
C PHE A 72 2.86 25.79 13.30
N ASN A 73 2.54 25.95 12.03
CA ASN A 73 2.83 27.20 11.32
C ASN A 73 2.07 28.38 11.94
N MET A 74 0.84 28.17 12.37
CA MET A 74 0.07 29.19 13.09
C MET A 74 0.70 29.51 14.45
N LEU A 75 1.18 28.49 15.19
CA LEU A 75 1.88 28.68 16.45
C LEU A 75 3.20 29.43 16.23
N PHE A 76 4.00 29.06 15.22
CA PHE A 76 5.23 29.78 14.89
C PHE A 76 4.99 31.22 14.45
N PHE A 77 3.94 31.47 13.74
CA PHE A 77 3.54 32.83 13.39
C PHE A 77 3.22 33.66 14.64
N LEU A 78 2.50 33.09 15.61
CA LEU A 78 2.24 33.75 16.90
C LEU A 78 3.53 34.02 17.68
N LEU A 79 4.44 33.03 17.75
CA LEU A 79 5.75 33.18 18.42
C LEU A 79 6.61 34.26 17.73
N ALA A 80 6.55 34.33 16.38
CA ALA A 80 7.25 35.38 15.65
C ALA A 80 6.71 36.77 16.01
N LEU A 81 5.38 36.92 16.14
CA LEU A 81 4.79 38.18 16.61
C LEU A 81 5.27 38.57 18.02
N CYS A 82 5.43 37.61 18.94
CA CYS A 82 5.98 37.86 20.26
C CYS A 82 7.43 38.35 20.18
N VAL A 83 8.27 37.75 19.32
CA VAL A 83 9.69 38.13 19.12
C VAL A 83 9.79 39.52 18.48
N ILE A 84 8.90 39.85 17.51
CA ILE A 84 8.82 41.17 16.88
C ILE A 84 8.44 42.25 17.90
N ALA A 85 7.46 41.96 18.76
CA ALA A 85 6.97 42.89 19.77
C ALA A 85 8.06 43.31 20.77
N VAL A 86 9.03 42.43 21.03
CA VAL A 86 10.21 42.72 21.87
C VAL A 86 11.44 43.17 21.06
N GLN A 87 11.30 43.46 19.78
CA GLN A 87 12.35 43.98 18.86
C GLN A 87 13.60 43.10 18.72
N GLN A 88 13.48 41.78 18.91
CA GLN A 88 14.58 40.80 18.85
C GLN A 88 14.72 40.18 17.46
N TRP A 89 15.01 40.97 16.42
CA TRP A 89 14.99 40.60 15.00
C TRP A 89 15.87 39.40 14.62
N LEU A 90 17.04 39.23 15.27
CA LEU A 90 17.95 38.10 15.01
C LEU A 90 17.33 36.75 15.40
N ASN A 91 16.42 36.77 16.36
CA ASN A 91 15.70 35.57 16.78
C ASN A 91 14.57 35.14 15.83
N LEU A 92 14.32 35.86 14.75
CA LEU A 92 13.37 35.46 13.65
C LEU A 92 13.98 34.51 12.63
N THR A 93 15.24 34.10 12.76
CA THR A 93 15.90 33.14 11.83
C THR A 93 15.14 31.82 11.66
N PHE A 94 14.42 31.38 12.69
CA PHE A 94 13.55 30.17 12.60
C PHE A 94 12.42 30.33 11.56
N MET A 95 11.90 31.54 11.36
CA MET A 95 10.87 31.78 10.35
C MET A 95 11.38 31.53 8.93
N GLY A 96 12.65 31.85 8.67
CA GLY A 96 13.30 31.52 7.39
C GLY A 96 13.27 30.01 7.11
N VAL A 97 13.58 29.20 8.10
CA VAL A 97 13.54 27.73 7.99
C VAL A 97 12.10 27.23 7.73
N ILE A 98 11.11 27.79 8.44
CA ILE A 98 9.70 27.41 8.28
C ILE A 98 9.18 27.78 6.90
N ILE A 99 9.49 28.97 6.40
CA ILE A 99 9.10 29.42 5.05
C ILE A 99 9.71 28.51 3.99
N VAL A 100 11.00 28.20 4.09
CA VAL A 100 11.70 27.30 3.15
C VAL A 100 11.10 25.89 3.21
N ASN A 101 10.88 25.35 4.41
CA ASN A 101 10.26 24.04 4.58
C ASN A 101 8.84 23.98 3.98
N THR A 102 8.04 25.02 4.23
CA THR A 102 6.67 25.11 3.68
C THR A 102 6.69 25.22 2.15
N ALA A 103 7.59 26.03 1.58
CA ALA A 103 7.76 26.16 0.13
C ALA A 103 8.20 24.84 -0.51
N ILE A 104 9.19 24.15 0.07
CA ILE A 104 9.62 22.82 -0.38
C ILE A 104 8.44 21.84 -0.34
N GLY A 105 7.66 21.83 0.74
CA GLY A 105 6.48 20.98 0.88
C GLY A 105 5.46 21.20 -0.22
N ILE A 106 5.10 22.45 -0.48
CA ILE A 106 4.14 22.83 -1.53
C ILE A 106 4.64 22.38 -2.91
N ILE A 107 5.89 22.72 -3.27
CA ILE A 107 6.47 22.39 -4.58
C ILE A 107 6.47 20.87 -4.80
N GLN A 108 6.84 20.11 -3.77
CA GLN A 108 6.96 18.67 -3.88
C GLN A 108 5.59 17.99 -3.90
N GLU A 109 4.61 18.41 -3.10
CA GLU A 109 3.26 17.86 -3.12
C GLU A 109 2.58 18.14 -4.47
N ILE A 110 2.79 19.33 -5.08
CA ILE A 110 2.30 19.66 -6.42
C ILE A 110 3.00 18.79 -7.50
N ARG A 111 4.32 18.64 -7.43
CA ARG A 111 5.06 17.78 -8.37
C ARG A 111 4.61 16.33 -8.31
N SER A 112 4.40 15.84 -7.10
CA SER A 112 3.92 14.49 -6.84
C SER A 112 2.52 14.27 -7.38
N LYS A 113 1.60 15.22 -7.11
CA LYS A 113 0.26 15.19 -7.68
C LYS A 113 0.30 15.08 -9.19
N LYS A 114 1.06 15.96 -9.87
CA LYS A 114 1.18 15.90 -11.34
C LYS A 114 1.69 14.56 -11.87
N THR A 115 2.58 13.91 -11.13
CA THR A 115 3.11 12.58 -11.51
C THR A 115 2.06 11.50 -11.31
N LEU A 116 1.36 11.50 -10.16
CA LEU A 116 0.27 10.57 -9.86
C LEU A 116 -0.91 10.71 -10.83
N ASP A 117 -1.29 11.97 -11.15
CA ASP A 117 -2.37 12.23 -12.11
C ASP A 117 -2.04 11.63 -13.50
N LYS A 118 -0.80 11.75 -13.97
CA LYS A 118 -0.35 11.12 -15.23
C LYS A 118 -0.42 9.60 -15.19
N LEU A 119 -0.10 8.98 -14.05
CA LEU A 119 -0.12 7.54 -13.90
C LEU A 119 -1.55 6.99 -13.79
N ASN A 120 -2.42 7.70 -13.08
CA ASN A 120 -3.84 7.35 -12.99
C ASN A 120 -4.53 7.36 -14.36
N ILE A 121 -4.15 8.28 -15.25
CA ILE A 121 -4.65 8.30 -16.64
C ILE A 121 -4.21 7.03 -17.40
N LEU A 122 -2.97 6.57 -17.21
CA LEU A 122 -2.46 5.36 -17.86
C LEU A 122 -3.09 4.07 -17.34
N ALA A 123 -3.53 4.07 -16.09
CA ALA A 123 -4.14 2.93 -15.40
C ALA A 123 -5.68 3.03 -15.34
N SER A 124 -6.29 4.01 -16.04
CA SER A 124 -7.75 4.18 -16.07
C SER A 124 -8.42 2.93 -16.64
N PRO A 125 -9.41 2.33 -15.94
CA PRO A 125 -10.14 1.18 -16.45
C PRO A 125 -10.82 1.54 -17.77
N LYS A 126 -10.90 0.56 -18.68
CA LYS A 126 -11.54 0.73 -19.98
C LYS A 126 -12.78 -0.15 -20.09
N ALA A 127 -13.80 0.35 -20.76
CA ALA A 127 -15.02 -0.39 -21.04
C ALA A 127 -15.22 -0.54 -22.56
N VAL A 128 -15.77 -1.66 -22.97
CA VAL A 128 -16.15 -1.89 -24.37
C VAL A 128 -17.61 -1.50 -24.55
N VAL A 129 -17.86 -0.48 -25.36
CA VAL A 129 -19.23 0.00 -25.68
C VAL A 129 -19.58 -0.26 -27.12
N VAL A 130 -20.86 -0.33 -27.40
CA VAL A 130 -21.39 -0.36 -28.77
C VAL A 130 -21.87 1.05 -29.11
N ARG A 131 -21.22 1.69 -30.08
CA ARG A 131 -21.63 3.01 -30.60
C ARG A 131 -21.56 3.01 -32.12
N ASP A 132 -22.53 3.62 -32.79
CA ASP A 132 -22.64 3.66 -34.28
C ASP A 132 -22.50 2.26 -34.92
N GLY A 133 -23.02 1.19 -34.27
CA GLY A 133 -22.95 -0.20 -34.73
C GLY A 133 -21.57 -0.86 -34.62
N ARG A 134 -20.61 -0.22 -33.93
CA ARG A 134 -19.24 -0.74 -33.76
C ARG A 134 -18.89 -0.89 -32.28
N ARG A 135 -18.07 -1.89 -31.94
CA ARG A 135 -17.47 -2.00 -30.60
C ARG A 135 -16.32 -1.03 -30.51
N VAL A 136 -16.37 -0.16 -29.53
CA VAL A 136 -15.33 0.86 -29.24
C VAL A 136 -14.89 0.72 -27.80
N THR A 137 -13.59 0.77 -27.53
CA THR A 137 -13.05 0.80 -26.17
C THR A 137 -12.88 2.24 -25.73
N VAL A 138 -13.53 2.61 -24.63
CA VAL A 138 -13.48 3.96 -24.04
C VAL A 138 -13.05 3.90 -22.58
N ASP A 139 -12.55 5.01 -22.04
CA ASP A 139 -12.29 5.11 -20.61
C ASP A 139 -13.62 5.09 -19.85
N THR A 140 -13.67 4.43 -18.69
CA THR A 140 -14.91 4.32 -17.90
C THR A 140 -15.50 5.65 -17.50
N ALA A 141 -14.69 6.70 -17.36
CA ALA A 141 -15.14 8.07 -17.12
C ALA A 141 -15.89 8.70 -18.31
N GLN A 142 -15.69 8.17 -19.53
CA GLN A 142 -16.33 8.63 -20.77
C GLN A 142 -17.62 7.87 -21.11
N LEU A 143 -18.02 6.93 -20.28
CA LEU A 143 -19.31 6.28 -20.36
C LEU A 143 -20.41 7.31 -20.13
N VAL A 144 -21.50 7.21 -20.87
CA VAL A 144 -22.66 8.10 -20.73
C VAL A 144 -23.93 7.29 -20.43
N ARG A 145 -24.93 7.96 -19.85
CA ARG A 145 -26.26 7.33 -19.67
C ARG A 145 -26.78 6.79 -20.99
N ASP A 146 -27.44 5.65 -20.97
CA ASP A 146 -28.01 4.91 -22.10
C ASP A 146 -26.94 4.25 -23.02
N ASP A 147 -25.63 4.30 -22.73
CA ASP A 147 -24.64 3.51 -23.46
C ASP A 147 -24.93 2.00 -23.35
N ILE A 148 -24.69 1.28 -24.43
CA ILE A 148 -24.66 -0.19 -24.43
C ILE A 148 -23.24 -0.66 -24.16
N VAL A 149 -23.03 -1.21 -22.98
CA VAL A 149 -21.73 -1.76 -22.56
C VAL A 149 -21.73 -3.27 -22.72
N VAL A 150 -20.62 -3.82 -23.20
CA VAL A 150 -20.37 -5.26 -23.29
C VAL A 150 -19.59 -5.67 -22.04
N PHE A 151 -20.22 -6.41 -21.16
CA PHE A 151 -19.59 -6.98 -19.98
C PHE A 151 -19.25 -8.44 -20.21
N ALA A 152 -18.00 -8.82 -19.94
CA ALA A 152 -17.48 -10.17 -20.04
C ALA A 152 -16.89 -10.64 -18.70
N ALA A 153 -16.61 -11.91 -18.57
CA ALA A 153 -15.98 -12.48 -17.38
C ALA A 153 -14.72 -11.70 -16.97
N GLY A 154 -14.62 -11.35 -15.68
CA GLY A 154 -13.54 -10.52 -15.12
C GLY A 154 -13.80 -9.02 -15.15
N ASN A 155 -14.80 -8.52 -15.89
CA ASN A 155 -15.11 -7.09 -15.91
C ASN A 155 -15.87 -6.67 -14.66
N GLN A 156 -15.52 -5.49 -14.15
CA GLN A 156 -16.32 -4.80 -13.15
C GLN A 156 -17.48 -4.06 -13.80
N ILE A 157 -18.60 -3.98 -13.13
CA ILE A 157 -19.75 -3.16 -13.53
C ILE A 157 -19.51 -1.74 -13.01
N TYR A 158 -19.18 -0.82 -13.91
CA TYR A 158 -18.71 0.54 -13.57
C TYR A 158 -19.83 1.54 -13.28
N ALA A 159 -21.05 1.26 -13.76
CA ALA A 159 -22.23 2.07 -13.56
C ALA A 159 -23.44 1.15 -13.48
N ASP A 160 -24.55 1.59 -12.90
CA ASP A 160 -25.74 0.74 -12.83
C ASP A 160 -26.30 0.54 -14.24
N ALA A 161 -26.73 -0.67 -14.52
CA ALA A 161 -27.19 -1.06 -15.87
C ALA A 161 -28.35 -2.04 -15.82
N VAL A 162 -29.00 -2.27 -16.98
CA VAL A 162 -30.00 -3.31 -17.19
C VAL A 162 -29.53 -4.19 -18.34
N VAL A 163 -29.54 -5.51 -18.15
CA VAL A 163 -29.18 -6.45 -19.21
C VAL A 163 -30.14 -6.33 -20.38
N ALA A 164 -29.61 -6.01 -21.54
CA ALA A 164 -30.39 -5.82 -22.77
C ALA A 164 -30.36 -7.07 -23.69
N GLN A 165 -29.25 -7.81 -23.68
CA GLN A 165 -29.08 -9.00 -24.51
C GLN A 165 -28.08 -9.97 -23.86
N ASP A 166 -28.27 -11.27 -24.08
CA ASP A 166 -27.51 -12.39 -23.55
C ASP A 166 -27.68 -12.52 -22.02
N SER A 167 -26.98 -13.46 -21.37
CA SER A 167 -27.02 -13.64 -19.91
C SER A 167 -25.61 -13.84 -19.35
N CYS A 168 -25.39 -13.40 -18.08
CA CYS A 168 -24.13 -13.58 -17.39
C CYS A 168 -24.37 -13.95 -15.92
N TYR A 169 -23.33 -14.46 -15.26
CA TYR A 169 -23.29 -14.66 -13.82
C TYR A 169 -22.50 -13.55 -13.17
N VAL A 170 -23.08 -12.92 -12.15
CA VAL A 170 -22.53 -11.75 -11.47
C VAL A 170 -22.34 -12.07 -10.00
N ASN A 171 -21.25 -11.60 -9.42
CA ASN A 171 -21.01 -11.67 -7.99
C ASN A 171 -21.13 -10.26 -7.38
N GLU A 172 -21.98 -10.14 -6.37
CA GLU A 172 -22.28 -8.88 -5.69
C GLU A 172 -21.60 -8.78 -4.30
N ALA A 173 -20.64 -9.68 -3.99
CA ALA A 173 -20.00 -9.78 -2.69
C ALA A 173 -19.30 -8.50 -2.21
N LEU A 174 -18.80 -7.68 -3.12
CA LEU A 174 -18.17 -6.40 -2.78
C LEU A 174 -19.16 -5.37 -2.22
N ILE A 175 -20.45 -5.56 -2.51
CA ILE A 175 -21.55 -4.67 -2.17
C ILE A 175 -22.36 -5.26 -1.01
N THR A 176 -22.81 -6.50 -1.15
CA THR A 176 -23.71 -7.19 -0.21
C THR A 176 -22.97 -7.94 0.89
N GLY A 177 -21.73 -8.34 0.63
CA GLY A 177 -20.95 -9.25 1.49
C GLY A 177 -21.23 -10.74 1.24
N GLU A 178 -22.23 -11.08 0.44
CA GLU A 178 -22.59 -12.45 0.06
C GLU A 178 -21.87 -12.86 -1.23
N SER A 179 -21.23 -14.02 -1.23
CA SER A 179 -20.34 -14.45 -2.33
C SER A 179 -21.03 -15.34 -3.37
N ASP A 180 -22.37 -15.41 -3.38
CA ASP A 180 -23.10 -16.25 -4.31
C ASP A 180 -23.09 -15.66 -5.72
N GLU A 181 -22.98 -16.53 -6.71
CA GLU A 181 -23.07 -16.17 -8.13
C GLU A 181 -24.53 -16.08 -8.56
N ILE A 182 -24.96 -14.90 -9.00
CA ILE A 182 -26.36 -14.63 -9.39
C ILE A 182 -26.45 -14.60 -10.92
N LYS A 183 -27.29 -15.46 -11.51
CA LYS A 183 -27.60 -15.42 -12.95
C LYS A 183 -28.43 -14.17 -13.25
N LYS A 184 -27.99 -13.36 -14.21
CA LYS A 184 -28.70 -12.18 -14.71
C LYS A 184 -29.12 -12.41 -16.14
N ASN A 185 -30.43 -12.31 -16.40
CA ASN A 185 -31.06 -12.46 -17.68
C ASN A 185 -31.47 -11.11 -18.28
N PRO A 186 -31.83 -11.02 -19.56
CA PRO A 186 -32.36 -9.78 -20.13
C PRO A 186 -33.52 -9.21 -19.32
N GLY A 187 -33.41 -7.90 -18.95
CA GLY A 187 -34.30 -7.19 -18.05
C GLY A 187 -33.84 -7.10 -16.61
N ASP A 188 -32.86 -7.91 -16.17
CA ASP A 188 -32.34 -7.86 -14.81
C ASP A 188 -31.36 -6.69 -14.60
N LYS A 189 -31.36 -6.14 -13.37
CA LYS A 189 -30.47 -5.04 -13.00
C LYS A 189 -29.07 -5.55 -12.64
N LEU A 190 -28.07 -4.83 -13.12
CA LEU A 190 -26.67 -4.93 -12.75
C LEU A 190 -26.28 -3.73 -11.88
N LEU A 191 -25.80 -3.98 -10.69
CA LEU A 191 -25.39 -2.94 -9.74
C LEU A 191 -23.93 -2.57 -9.97
N SER A 192 -23.64 -1.28 -10.01
CA SER A 192 -22.25 -0.79 -10.03
C SER A 192 -21.46 -1.31 -8.82
N GLY A 193 -20.20 -1.68 -9.04
CA GLY A 193 -19.33 -2.27 -8.02
C GLY A 193 -19.40 -3.80 -7.91
N SER A 194 -20.39 -4.46 -8.50
CA SER A 194 -20.38 -5.90 -8.74
C SER A 194 -19.48 -6.26 -9.93
N PHE A 195 -19.29 -7.54 -10.20
CA PHE A 195 -18.45 -7.99 -11.31
C PHE A 195 -18.97 -9.27 -11.96
N VAL A 196 -18.67 -9.42 -13.25
CA VAL A 196 -19.06 -10.61 -14.02
C VAL A 196 -18.08 -11.75 -13.73
N VAL A 197 -18.60 -12.88 -13.27
CA VAL A 197 -17.83 -14.11 -12.98
C VAL A 197 -17.70 -14.97 -14.22
N SER A 198 -18.81 -15.17 -14.96
CA SER A 198 -18.81 -15.98 -16.17
C SER A 198 -19.88 -15.52 -17.15
N GLY A 199 -19.71 -15.87 -18.44
CA GLY A 199 -20.57 -15.43 -19.51
C GLY A 199 -20.23 -14.02 -20.01
N MET A 200 -21.05 -13.53 -20.94
CA MET A 200 -20.96 -12.19 -21.51
C MET A 200 -22.36 -11.66 -21.79
N CYS A 201 -22.63 -10.42 -21.42
CA CYS A 201 -23.90 -9.76 -21.72
C CYS A 201 -23.70 -8.35 -22.28
N ARG A 202 -24.71 -7.83 -22.95
CA ARG A 202 -24.84 -6.43 -23.32
C ARG A 202 -25.85 -5.78 -22.41
N ALA A 203 -25.46 -4.68 -21.75
CA ALA A 203 -26.32 -3.99 -20.82
C ALA A 203 -26.39 -2.50 -21.14
N GLN A 204 -27.56 -1.91 -20.97
CA GLN A 204 -27.80 -0.48 -21.08
C GLN A 204 -27.51 0.20 -19.74
N LEU A 205 -26.67 1.23 -19.71
CA LEU A 205 -26.39 2.01 -18.52
C LEU A 205 -27.62 2.85 -18.14
N THR A 206 -27.99 2.83 -16.86
CA THR A 206 -29.11 3.59 -16.31
C THR A 206 -28.64 4.77 -15.48
N ASP A 207 -27.80 4.53 -14.46
CA ASP A 207 -27.32 5.52 -13.51
C ASP A 207 -25.79 5.59 -13.60
N VAL A 208 -25.25 6.79 -13.87
CA VAL A 208 -23.84 7.06 -14.11
C VAL A 208 -23.30 8.09 -13.12
N GLY A 209 -22.00 8.03 -12.83
CA GLY A 209 -21.30 8.98 -11.98
C GLY A 209 -21.84 9.01 -10.55
N ALA A 210 -22.33 10.17 -10.09
CA ALA A 210 -22.83 10.38 -8.73
C ALA A 210 -24.06 9.54 -8.38
N ASP A 211 -24.88 9.17 -9.38
CA ASP A 211 -26.15 8.48 -9.16
C ASP A 211 -25.98 6.96 -9.11
N SER A 212 -24.83 6.44 -9.50
CA SER A 212 -24.57 5.00 -9.43
C SER A 212 -24.61 4.49 -7.98
N TYR A 213 -25.05 3.26 -7.80
CA TYR A 213 -25.23 2.63 -6.49
C TYR A 213 -23.96 2.69 -5.63
N VAL A 214 -22.81 2.33 -6.20
CA VAL A 214 -21.51 2.40 -5.52
C VAL A 214 -21.12 3.82 -5.13
N SER A 215 -21.41 4.82 -5.98
CA SER A 215 -21.09 6.21 -5.65
C SER A 215 -21.92 6.70 -4.47
N ARG A 216 -23.21 6.38 -4.43
CA ARG A 216 -24.10 6.70 -3.30
C ARG A 216 -23.65 6.03 -2.01
N LEU A 217 -23.36 4.72 -2.06
CA LEU A 217 -22.86 3.95 -0.92
C LEU A 217 -21.52 4.48 -0.40
N THR A 218 -20.61 4.86 -1.32
CA THR A 218 -19.31 5.44 -0.98
C THR A 218 -19.44 6.81 -0.30
N GLN A 219 -20.35 7.65 -0.75
CA GLN A 219 -20.64 8.94 -0.11
C GLN A 219 -21.19 8.76 1.31
N GLU A 220 -22.11 7.82 1.51
CA GLU A 220 -22.63 7.48 2.85
C GLU A 220 -21.53 6.93 3.77
N ALA A 221 -20.68 6.03 3.25
CA ALA A 221 -19.56 5.47 4.00
C ALA A 221 -18.49 6.52 4.35
N LYS A 222 -18.21 7.50 3.46
CA LYS A 222 -17.30 8.62 3.73
C LYS A 222 -17.80 9.52 4.86
N ARG A 223 -19.12 9.64 5.03
CA ARG A 223 -19.72 10.35 6.17
C ARG A 223 -19.51 9.62 7.49
N ALA A 224 -19.35 8.29 7.46
CA ALA A 224 -19.28 7.43 8.66
C ALA A 224 -17.86 7.04 9.09
N LYS A 225 -16.87 6.95 8.20
CA LYS A 225 -15.51 6.48 8.52
C LYS A 225 -14.41 7.38 7.97
N LYS A 226 -13.44 7.74 8.84
CA LYS A 226 -12.17 8.37 8.41
C LYS A 226 -11.32 7.34 7.67
N PRO A 227 -10.56 7.75 6.61
CA PRO A 227 -9.68 6.84 5.88
C PRO A 227 -8.67 6.19 6.82
N GLN A 228 -8.40 4.92 6.60
CA GLN A 228 -7.49 4.13 7.42
C GLN A 228 -6.05 4.59 7.12
N GLN A 229 -5.42 5.25 8.09
CA GLN A 229 -4.05 5.76 7.97
C GLN A 229 -3.03 4.69 8.36
N SER A 230 -1.84 4.72 7.76
CA SER A 230 -0.73 3.83 8.13
C SER A 230 -0.36 3.95 9.61
N GLU A 231 0.18 2.88 10.23
CA GLU A 231 0.57 2.86 11.65
C GLU A 231 1.59 3.96 11.96
N MET A 232 2.56 4.13 11.07
CA MET A 232 3.60 5.16 11.19
C MET A 232 2.99 6.56 11.17
N MET A 233 2.14 6.85 10.20
CA MET A 233 1.52 8.17 10.06
C MET A 233 0.61 8.48 11.25
N ARG A 234 -0.16 7.51 11.72
CA ARG A 234 -0.99 7.63 12.93
C ARG A 234 -0.14 7.89 14.17
N SER A 235 0.97 7.16 14.33
CA SER A 235 1.91 7.34 15.46
C SER A 235 2.54 8.72 15.45
N LEU A 236 2.94 9.22 14.29
CA LEU A 236 3.47 10.58 14.13
C LEU A 236 2.41 11.65 14.43
N GLN A 237 1.20 11.50 13.93
CA GLN A 237 0.10 12.44 14.22
C GLN A 237 -0.25 12.47 15.70
N ASN A 238 -0.27 11.33 16.38
CA ASN A 238 -0.48 11.28 17.82
C ASN A 238 0.64 11.95 18.59
N LEU A 239 1.91 11.72 18.22
CA LEU A 239 3.07 12.38 18.83
C LEU A 239 2.95 13.90 18.68
N VAL A 240 2.70 14.38 17.45
CA VAL A 240 2.52 15.79 17.13
C VAL A 240 1.36 16.42 17.92
N LYS A 241 0.25 15.71 18.04
CA LYS A 241 -0.92 16.14 18.82
C LYS A 241 -0.58 16.32 20.30
N TRP A 242 0.06 15.33 20.92
CA TRP A 242 0.45 15.40 22.33
C TRP A 242 1.46 16.51 22.60
N ILE A 243 2.48 16.66 21.76
CA ILE A 243 3.43 17.77 21.84
C ILE A 243 2.69 19.10 21.75
N GLY A 244 1.77 19.25 20.77
CA GLY A 244 1.00 20.48 20.59
C GLY A 244 0.13 20.87 21.80
N ILE A 245 -0.42 19.87 22.52
CA ILE A 245 -1.22 20.11 23.74
C ILE A 245 -0.31 20.55 24.91
N ILE A 246 0.85 19.91 25.08
CA ILE A 246 1.72 20.14 26.24
C ILE A 246 2.55 21.42 26.09
N VAL A 247 2.98 21.77 24.88
CA VAL A 247 3.89 22.89 24.62
C VAL A 247 3.31 24.24 25.01
N ILE A 248 1.99 24.48 24.82
CA ILE A 248 1.36 25.76 25.14
C ILE A 248 1.36 26.04 26.67
N PRO A 249 0.78 25.15 27.52
CA PRO A 249 0.80 25.40 28.97
C PRO A 249 2.23 25.45 29.54
N LEU A 250 3.14 24.58 29.04
CA LEU A 250 4.52 24.60 29.46
C LEU A 250 5.22 25.92 29.08
N GLY A 251 4.95 26.45 27.90
CA GLY A 251 5.48 27.76 27.46
C GLY A 251 4.99 28.92 28.35
N VAL A 252 3.71 28.91 28.74
CA VAL A 252 3.19 29.93 29.69
C VAL A 252 3.89 29.85 31.04
N VAL A 253 4.07 28.63 31.58
CA VAL A 253 4.77 28.46 32.88
C VAL A 253 6.23 28.84 32.78
N MET A 254 6.91 28.51 31.66
CA MET A 254 8.29 28.93 31.40
C MET A 254 8.43 30.47 31.34
N PHE A 255 7.51 31.16 30.66
CA PHE A 255 7.50 32.62 30.60
C PHE A 255 7.31 33.25 31.99
N ILE A 256 6.35 32.76 32.77
CA ILE A 256 6.12 33.22 34.15
C ILE A 256 7.38 33.00 35.00
N LYS A 257 8.02 31.86 34.87
CA LYS A 257 9.28 31.56 35.56
C LYS A 257 10.40 32.53 35.20
N GLU A 258 10.67 32.73 33.91
CA GLU A 258 11.76 33.60 33.44
C GLU A 258 11.50 35.08 33.83
N PHE A 259 10.25 35.55 33.74
CA PHE A 259 9.88 36.92 34.02
C PHE A 259 9.67 37.20 35.50
N VAL A 260 8.93 36.34 36.24
CA VAL A 260 8.52 36.63 37.63
C VAL A 260 9.52 36.05 38.65
N TRP A 261 10.01 34.80 38.44
CA TRP A 261 10.86 34.13 39.43
C TRP A 261 12.35 34.44 39.27
N LEU A 262 12.81 34.62 38.01
CA LEU A 262 14.19 34.95 37.72
C LEU A 262 14.40 36.44 37.45
N ASP A 263 13.37 37.27 37.55
CA ASP A 263 13.37 38.74 37.37
C ASP A 263 14.12 39.19 36.10
N ARG A 264 13.97 38.45 35.02
CA ARG A 264 14.62 38.72 33.73
C ARG A 264 13.85 39.77 32.94
N ALA A 265 14.59 40.60 32.19
CA ALA A 265 13.99 41.57 31.28
C ALA A 265 13.05 40.88 30.26
N VAL A 266 11.92 41.51 29.97
CA VAL A 266 10.88 40.95 29.05
C VAL A 266 11.44 40.39 27.74
N PRO A 267 12.38 41.11 27.02
CA PRO A 267 12.96 40.54 25.80
C PRO A 267 13.68 39.21 25.98
N ILE A 268 14.39 39.04 27.11
CA ILE A 268 15.11 37.81 27.42
C ILE A 268 14.11 36.70 27.79
N ALA A 269 13.13 37.01 28.65
CA ALA A 269 12.08 36.04 29.03
C ALA A 269 11.28 35.52 27.82
N VAL A 270 10.93 36.41 26.88
CA VAL A 270 10.25 36.03 25.64
C VAL A 270 11.12 35.16 24.76
N THR A 271 12.39 35.57 24.52
CA THR A 271 13.25 34.81 23.58
C THR A 271 13.63 33.45 24.15
N SER A 272 13.91 33.32 25.45
CA SER A 272 14.15 32.00 26.09
C SER A 272 12.92 31.08 26.03
N THR A 273 11.73 31.64 26.31
CA THR A 273 10.47 30.90 26.22
C THR A 273 10.19 30.45 24.76
N VAL A 274 10.33 31.35 23.79
CA VAL A 274 10.15 31.03 22.37
C VAL A 274 11.18 29.99 21.93
N GLY A 275 12.44 30.11 22.36
CA GLY A 275 13.47 29.11 22.12
C GLY A 275 13.08 27.71 22.65
N SER A 276 12.62 27.66 23.92
CA SER A 276 12.16 26.38 24.51
C SER A 276 11.03 25.75 23.73
N ILE A 277 10.02 26.51 23.31
CA ILE A 277 8.86 26.04 22.52
C ILE A 277 9.31 25.51 21.17
N ILE A 278 10.13 26.27 20.42
CA ILE A 278 10.68 25.87 19.11
C ILE A 278 11.53 24.60 19.24
N GLY A 279 12.30 24.49 20.31
CA GLY A 279 13.08 23.28 20.58
C GLY A 279 12.23 22.02 20.72
N MET A 280 11.07 22.13 21.34
CA MET A 280 10.16 21.00 21.59
C MET A 280 9.32 20.58 20.38
N ILE A 281 9.15 21.42 19.37
CA ILE A 281 8.33 21.11 18.19
C ILE A 281 9.16 20.38 17.13
N PRO A 282 8.70 19.23 16.61
CA PRO A 282 9.39 18.49 15.55
C PRO A 282 9.14 19.14 14.17
N GLU A 283 9.81 20.27 13.92
CA GLU A 283 9.72 20.99 12.66
C GLU A 283 10.15 20.10 11.49
N GLY A 284 9.32 20.02 10.44
CA GLY A 284 9.65 19.31 9.22
C GLY A 284 9.57 17.78 9.28
N LEU A 285 9.38 17.14 10.45
CA LEU A 285 9.27 15.68 10.53
C LEU A 285 8.08 15.13 9.73
N TYR A 286 6.92 15.78 9.84
CA TYR A 286 5.71 15.39 9.07
C TYR A 286 5.93 15.61 7.57
N LEU A 287 6.52 16.75 7.20
CA LEU A 287 6.84 17.09 5.83
C LEU A 287 7.81 16.06 5.21
N LEU A 288 8.91 15.76 5.91
CA LEU A 288 9.92 14.81 5.45
C LEU A 288 9.32 13.39 5.27
N THR A 289 8.44 12.98 6.19
CA THR A 289 7.76 11.67 6.11
C THR A 289 6.84 11.60 4.91
N SER A 290 6.00 12.60 4.72
CA SER A 290 5.11 12.69 3.56
C SER A 290 5.91 12.70 2.25
N LEU A 291 7.00 13.49 2.24
CA LEU A 291 7.90 13.59 1.10
C LEU A 291 8.56 12.26 0.73
N ALA A 292 9.09 11.54 1.73
CA ALA A 292 9.75 10.26 1.51
C ALA A 292 8.77 9.21 0.96
N LEU A 293 7.54 9.15 1.48
CA LEU A 293 6.48 8.28 0.97
C LEU A 293 6.15 8.60 -0.49
N VAL A 294 5.92 9.86 -0.80
CA VAL A 294 5.59 10.28 -2.16
C VAL A 294 6.76 10.04 -3.13
N ALA A 295 7.99 10.33 -2.72
CA ALA A 295 9.17 10.01 -3.53
C ALA A 295 9.29 8.50 -3.79
N GLY A 296 8.93 7.67 -2.81
CA GLY A 296 8.82 6.21 -2.97
C GLY A 296 7.80 5.82 -4.04
N VAL A 297 6.59 6.39 -3.98
CA VAL A 297 5.53 6.14 -4.99
C VAL A 297 5.99 6.55 -6.38
N VAL A 298 6.62 7.72 -6.53
CA VAL A 298 7.13 8.18 -7.83
C VAL A 298 8.18 7.20 -8.41
N ARG A 299 9.08 6.69 -7.55
CA ARG A 299 10.08 5.70 -7.99
C ARG A 299 9.45 4.34 -8.34
N LEU A 300 8.46 3.89 -7.58
CA LEU A 300 7.68 2.69 -7.91
C LEU A 300 6.95 2.83 -9.22
N ALA A 301 6.36 3.99 -9.45
CA ALA A 301 5.69 4.32 -10.70
C ALA A 301 6.63 4.30 -11.92
N GLN A 302 7.86 4.80 -11.78
CA GLN A 302 8.91 4.71 -12.81
C GLN A 302 9.28 3.24 -13.13
N ARG A 303 9.05 2.34 -12.17
CA ARG A 303 9.22 0.88 -12.32
C ARG A 303 7.91 0.19 -12.73
N LYS A 304 6.98 0.91 -13.35
CA LYS A 304 5.69 0.39 -13.80
C LYS A 304 4.84 -0.25 -12.69
N THR A 305 4.96 0.27 -11.48
CA THR A 305 4.17 -0.18 -10.33
C THR A 305 3.26 0.95 -9.89
N LEU A 306 1.95 0.74 -10.00
CA LEU A 306 0.93 1.68 -9.53
C LEU A 306 0.62 1.39 -8.06
N VAL A 307 0.59 2.43 -7.25
CA VAL A 307 0.25 2.36 -5.82
C VAL A 307 -1.03 3.15 -5.59
N HIS A 308 -2.10 2.49 -5.17
CA HIS A 308 -3.38 3.13 -4.88
C HIS A 308 -3.41 3.79 -3.49
N GLU A 309 -2.74 3.17 -2.50
CA GLU A 309 -2.69 3.69 -1.13
C GLU A 309 -1.25 3.86 -0.63
N LEU A 310 -0.91 5.06 -0.13
CA LEU A 310 0.43 5.35 0.41
C LEU A 310 0.80 4.46 1.61
N GLY A 311 -0.20 4.05 2.39
CA GLY A 311 -0.02 3.20 3.57
C GLY A 311 0.51 1.81 3.27
N CYS A 312 0.25 1.29 2.07
CA CYS A 312 0.68 -0.06 1.69
C CYS A 312 2.22 -0.17 1.56
N ILE A 313 2.93 0.95 1.27
CA ILE A 313 4.39 0.96 1.23
C ILE A 313 4.99 0.60 2.60
N GLU A 314 4.38 1.10 3.68
CA GLU A 314 4.79 0.74 5.04
C GLU A 314 4.53 -0.74 5.32
N THR A 315 3.34 -1.21 4.99
CA THR A 315 2.93 -2.59 5.19
C THR A 315 3.83 -3.54 4.40
N LEU A 316 4.09 -3.23 3.13
CA LEU A 316 4.96 -4.01 2.26
C LEU A 316 6.39 -4.16 2.81
N ALA A 317 6.94 -3.10 3.41
CA ALA A 317 8.27 -3.16 4.03
C ALA A 317 8.35 -4.11 5.23
N ARG A 318 7.20 -4.43 5.85
CA ARG A 318 7.05 -5.26 7.05
C ARG A 318 6.50 -6.64 6.80
N VAL A 319 6.13 -6.96 5.55
CA VAL A 319 5.58 -8.28 5.17
C VAL A 319 6.55 -9.38 5.59
N ASP A 320 6.01 -10.36 6.31
CA ASP A 320 6.71 -11.58 6.72
C ASP A 320 6.09 -12.85 6.10
N THR A 321 4.87 -12.72 5.55
CA THR A 321 4.18 -13.82 4.88
C THR A 321 3.59 -13.35 3.56
N LEU A 322 3.98 -14.02 2.47
CA LEU A 322 3.51 -13.74 1.12
C LEU A 322 2.63 -14.88 0.61
N CYS A 323 1.34 -14.64 0.48
CA CYS A 323 0.40 -15.55 -0.14
C CYS A 323 0.36 -15.27 -1.65
N VAL A 324 0.59 -16.30 -2.46
CA VAL A 324 0.60 -16.17 -3.94
C VAL A 324 -0.45 -17.09 -4.54
N ASP A 325 -1.22 -16.58 -5.51
CA ASP A 325 -1.94 -17.47 -6.40
C ASP A 325 -0.97 -18.10 -7.41
N LYS A 326 -1.23 -19.34 -7.84
CA LYS A 326 -0.37 -20.04 -8.78
C LYS A 326 -0.38 -19.35 -10.15
N THR A 327 -1.59 -19.14 -10.70
CA THR A 327 -1.81 -18.66 -12.06
C THR A 327 -1.50 -17.17 -12.16
N GLY A 328 -0.83 -16.75 -13.22
CA GLY A 328 -0.48 -15.35 -13.44
C GLY A 328 0.65 -14.80 -12.54
N THR A 329 0.91 -15.43 -11.39
CA THR A 329 1.98 -15.05 -10.44
C THR A 329 3.20 -15.97 -10.57
N VAL A 330 3.07 -17.24 -10.19
CA VAL A 330 4.15 -18.23 -10.28
C VAL A 330 4.36 -18.65 -11.75
N THR A 331 3.25 -18.71 -12.49
CA THR A 331 3.24 -19.09 -13.92
C THR A 331 2.88 -17.89 -14.79
N GLU A 332 3.17 -18.00 -16.09
CA GLU A 332 2.65 -17.05 -17.10
C GLU A 332 1.14 -17.22 -17.22
N ASN A 333 0.42 -16.13 -17.60
CA ASN A 333 -1.02 -16.16 -17.87
C ASN A 333 -1.38 -16.88 -19.19
N LYS A 334 -0.44 -17.61 -19.78
CA LYS A 334 -0.66 -18.35 -21.01
C LYS A 334 -0.67 -19.84 -20.69
N MET A 335 -1.83 -20.44 -20.86
CA MET A 335 -1.99 -21.88 -20.84
C MET A 335 -1.67 -22.46 -22.21
N ILE A 336 -1.03 -23.60 -22.24
CA ILE A 336 -0.72 -24.35 -23.47
C ILE A 336 -1.25 -25.77 -23.33
N VAL A 337 -1.69 -26.36 -24.43
CA VAL A 337 -1.99 -27.79 -24.53
C VAL A 337 -0.67 -28.51 -24.78
N GLU A 338 -0.27 -29.36 -23.85
CA GLU A 338 0.95 -30.16 -23.93
C GLU A 338 0.74 -31.41 -24.80
N ASP A 339 -0.37 -32.13 -24.54
CA ASP A 339 -0.64 -33.39 -25.19
C ASP A 339 -2.13 -33.75 -25.14
N VAL A 340 -2.55 -34.66 -26.00
CA VAL A 340 -3.89 -35.23 -26.08
C VAL A 340 -3.75 -36.75 -26.03
N CYS A 341 -4.27 -37.37 -24.95
CA CYS A 341 -4.17 -38.80 -24.70
C CYS A 341 -5.52 -39.45 -24.96
N PRO A 342 -5.72 -40.18 -26.08
CA PRO A 342 -6.93 -40.96 -26.33
C PRO A 342 -7.12 -42.04 -25.24
N LEU A 343 -8.38 -42.30 -24.88
CA LEU A 343 -8.78 -43.31 -23.89
C LEU A 343 -9.53 -44.47 -24.53
N CYS A 344 -10.09 -44.31 -25.73
CA CYS A 344 -10.89 -45.26 -26.46
C CYS A 344 -10.41 -45.34 -27.91
N ASP A 345 -9.17 -45.85 -28.13
CA ASP A 345 -8.53 -45.93 -29.46
C ASP A 345 -9.33 -46.78 -30.46
N ASP A 346 -10.16 -47.71 -29.98
CA ASP A 346 -11.01 -48.57 -30.83
C ASP A 346 -12.21 -47.82 -31.43
N ARG A 347 -12.60 -46.68 -30.85
CA ARG A 347 -13.79 -45.94 -31.30
C ARG A 347 -13.51 -44.56 -31.84
N PHE A 348 -12.46 -43.88 -31.29
CA PHE A 348 -12.12 -42.54 -31.65
C PHE A 348 -10.62 -42.42 -31.92
N THR A 349 -10.27 -42.16 -33.17
CA THR A 349 -8.88 -41.86 -33.53
C THR A 349 -8.47 -40.47 -33.06
N LEU A 350 -7.16 -40.20 -32.97
CA LEU A 350 -6.66 -38.87 -32.64
C LEU A 350 -7.19 -37.78 -33.61
N GLU A 351 -7.49 -38.14 -34.83
CA GLU A 351 -8.04 -37.26 -35.87
C GLU A 351 -9.50 -36.93 -35.60
N ASP A 352 -10.31 -37.94 -35.17
CA ASP A 352 -11.69 -37.71 -34.71
C ASP A 352 -11.75 -36.80 -33.49
N ILE A 353 -10.87 -37.02 -32.52
CA ILE A 353 -10.76 -36.16 -31.30
C ILE A 353 -10.43 -34.71 -31.70
N ARG A 354 -9.55 -34.51 -32.69
CA ARG A 354 -9.22 -33.18 -33.20
C ARG A 354 -10.41 -32.51 -33.89
N MET A 355 -11.18 -33.24 -34.66
CA MET A 355 -12.39 -32.70 -35.31
C MET A 355 -13.45 -32.33 -34.26
N ILE A 356 -13.76 -33.24 -33.33
CA ILE A 356 -14.70 -32.98 -32.22
C ILE A 356 -14.27 -31.73 -31.44
N MET A 357 -13.00 -31.64 -31.08
CA MET A 357 -12.49 -30.50 -30.34
C MET A 357 -12.48 -29.20 -31.16
N ALA A 358 -12.26 -29.25 -32.48
CA ALA A 358 -12.38 -28.09 -33.35
C ALA A 358 -13.82 -27.55 -33.35
N ASP A 359 -14.83 -28.42 -33.55
CA ASP A 359 -16.25 -28.06 -33.49
C ASP A 359 -16.63 -27.55 -32.08
N TYR A 360 -16.14 -28.21 -31.01
CA TYR A 360 -16.38 -27.80 -29.63
C TYR A 360 -15.86 -26.37 -29.35
N VAL A 361 -14.62 -26.07 -29.73
CA VAL A 361 -14.02 -24.73 -29.47
C VAL A 361 -14.64 -23.66 -30.38
N TYR A 362 -15.16 -23.99 -31.54
CA TYR A 362 -15.93 -23.08 -32.40
C TYR A 362 -17.28 -22.73 -31.78
N ALA A 363 -17.97 -23.70 -31.20
CA ALA A 363 -19.29 -23.53 -30.59
C ALA A 363 -19.23 -22.72 -29.27
N MET A 364 -18.14 -22.90 -28.51
CA MET A 364 -17.96 -22.24 -27.21
C MET A 364 -17.32 -20.86 -27.35
N GLN A 365 -17.70 -19.91 -26.52
CA GLN A 365 -16.99 -18.61 -26.43
C GLN A 365 -15.65 -18.78 -25.74
N ALA A 366 -14.62 -18.04 -26.20
CA ALA A 366 -13.30 -18.03 -25.57
C ALA A 366 -13.30 -17.02 -24.38
N ASP A 367 -14.00 -17.39 -23.34
CA ASP A 367 -14.24 -16.59 -22.14
C ASP A 367 -13.19 -16.81 -21.04
N ASN A 368 -12.31 -17.82 -21.22
CA ASN A 368 -11.25 -18.14 -20.26
C ASN A 368 -9.97 -18.64 -20.96
N ASP A 369 -8.84 -18.61 -20.23
CA ASP A 369 -7.51 -19.00 -20.74
C ASP A 369 -7.43 -20.44 -21.20
N THR A 370 -8.18 -21.35 -20.58
CA THR A 370 -8.27 -22.77 -20.98
C THR A 370 -8.88 -22.87 -22.37
N MET A 371 -10.01 -22.24 -22.60
CA MET A 371 -10.68 -22.25 -23.90
C MET A 371 -9.85 -21.54 -24.97
N ALA A 372 -9.17 -20.46 -24.61
CA ALA A 372 -8.24 -19.76 -25.52
C ALA A 372 -7.03 -20.63 -25.90
N ALA A 373 -6.52 -21.47 -24.99
CA ALA A 373 -5.45 -22.43 -25.27
C ALA A 373 -5.94 -23.56 -26.19
N LEU A 374 -7.10 -24.12 -25.89
CA LEU A 374 -7.72 -25.14 -26.71
C LEU A 374 -7.99 -24.63 -28.13
N ARG A 375 -8.54 -23.43 -28.30
CA ARG A 375 -8.80 -22.81 -29.61
C ARG A 375 -7.51 -22.56 -30.41
N ARG A 376 -6.38 -22.27 -29.76
CA ARG A 376 -5.09 -22.15 -30.43
C ARG A 376 -4.50 -23.48 -30.88
N TYR A 377 -4.80 -24.55 -30.16
CA TYR A 377 -4.27 -25.88 -30.47
C TYR A 377 -5.13 -26.61 -31.52
N PHE A 378 -6.47 -26.56 -31.40
CA PHE A 378 -7.40 -27.19 -32.28
C PHE A 378 -7.90 -26.20 -33.35
N THR A 379 -7.17 -26.11 -34.47
CA THR A 379 -7.39 -25.12 -35.55
C THR A 379 -8.08 -25.72 -36.78
N GLY A 380 -8.84 -26.82 -36.62
CA GLY A 380 -9.60 -27.45 -37.71
C GLY A 380 -10.72 -26.58 -38.29
N GLU A 381 -11.22 -26.92 -39.49
CA GLU A 381 -12.42 -26.30 -40.03
C GLU A 381 -13.66 -26.76 -39.25
N LYS A 382 -14.66 -25.87 -39.13
CA LYS A 382 -15.94 -26.20 -38.49
C LYS A 382 -16.70 -27.15 -39.37
N THR A 383 -17.08 -28.31 -38.86
CA THR A 383 -17.83 -29.34 -39.63
C THR A 383 -19.32 -29.39 -39.23
N GLN A 384 -19.67 -29.00 -37.98
CA GLN A 384 -21.04 -29.10 -37.47
C GLN A 384 -21.47 -27.83 -36.74
N ASP A 385 -22.80 -27.56 -36.74
CA ASP A 385 -23.40 -26.49 -35.96
C ASP A 385 -23.89 -27.00 -34.61
N ALA A 386 -23.55 -26.27 -33.52
CA ALA A 386 -24.03 -26.61 -32.18
C ALA A 386 -25.55 -26.35 -32.05
N THR A 387 -26.29 -27.30 -31.52
CA THR A 387 -27.72 -27.18 -31.19
C THR A 387 -27.95 -26.63 -29.79
N ALA A 388 -27.03 -26.91 -28.83
CA ALA A 388 -27.04 -26.37 -27.48
C ALA A 388 -25.62 -26.22 -26.95
N THR A 389 -25.40 -25.22 -26.11
CA THR A 389 -24.12 -25.00 -25.43
C THR A 389 -24.32 -24.76 -23.92
N LEU A 390 -23.48 -25.37 -23.10
CA LEU A 390 -23.39 -25.14 -21.67
C LEU A 390 -22.02 -24.50 -21.37
N PRO A 391 -21.98 -23.20 -21.08
CA PRO A 391 -20.73 -22.53 -20.75
C PRO A 391 -20.03 -23.16 -19.53
N PHE A 392 -18.70 -23.14 -19.51
CA PHE A 392 -17.92 -23.57 -18.35
C PHE A 392 -18.24 -22.72 -17.11
N SER A 393 -18.48 -23.37 -15.99
CA SER A 393 -18.66 -22.72 -14.69
C SER A 393 -17.61 -23.21 -13.71
N SER A 394 -17.02 -22.28 -12.95
CA SER A 394 -16.06 -22.60 -11.88
C SER A 394 -16.69 -23.42 -10.76
N ALA A 395 -18.00 -23.31 -10.55
CA ALA A 395 -18.74 -24.10 -9.58
C ALA A 395 -18.97 -25.54 -10.09
N LYS A 396 -19.41 -25.69 -11.34
CA LYS A 396 -19.66 -27.00 -11.96
C LYS A 396 -18.38 -27.70 -12.43
N LYS A 397 -17.32 -26.96 -12.77
CA LYS A 397 -16.01 -27.42 -13.30
C LYS A 397 -16.09 -28.21 -14.61
N TYR A 398 -17.15 -28.06 -15.37
CA TYR A 398 -17.29 -28.59 -16.72
C TYR A 398 -18.13 -27.63 -17.57
N GLY A 399 -18.04 -27.81 -18.89
CA GLY A 399 -18.91 -27.23 -19.91
C GLY A 399 -19.27 -28.28 -20.94
N GLY A 400 -20.21 -28.02 -21.85
CA GLY A 400 -20.67 -28.98 -22.83
C GLY A 400 -21.23 -28.36 -24.11
N VAL A 401 -21.22 -29.15 -25.19
CA VAL A 401 -21.79 -28.80 -26.50
C VAL A 401 -22.57 -29.99 -27.04
N SER A 402 -23.79 -29.74 -27.50
CA SER A 402 -24.56 -30.70 -28.27
C SER A 402 -24.58 -30.26 -29.73
N PHE A 403 -24.26 -31.18 -30.65
CA PHE A 403 -24.32 -30.95 -32.08
C PHE A 403 -25.62 -31.54 -32.70
N HIS A 404 -26.01 -32.76 -32.26
CA HIS A 404 -27.28 -33.39 -32.56
C HIS A 404 -27.89 -33.95 -31.27
N ALA A 405 -29.16 -34.40 -31.33
CA ALA A 405 -29.87 -34.82 -30.12
C ALA A 405 -29.17 -35.98 -29.35
N GLU A 406 -28.31 -36.74 -30.03
CA GLU A 406 -27.59 -37.90 -29.49
C GLU A 406 -26.07 -37.67 -29.38
N GLU A 407 -25.53 -36.52 -29.82
CA GLU A 407 -24.09 -36.21 -29.82
C GLU A 407 -23.81 -35.04 -28.90
N THR A 408 -23.69 -35.33 -27.61
CA THR A 408 -23.32 -34.31 -26.60
C THR A 408 -21.93 -34.58 -26.07
N TYR A 409 -21.08 -33.60 -26.10
CA TYR A 409 -19.70 -33.68 -25.58
C TYR A 409 -19.52 -32.78 -24.36
N LEU A 410 -18.96 -33.35 -23.29
CA LEU A 410 -18.62 -32.63 -22.07
C LEU A 410 -17.12 -32.52 -21.95
N LEU A 411 -16.64 -31.36 -21.53
CA LEU A 411 -15.24 -31.12 -21.24
C LEU A 411 -15.11 -30.52 -19.83
N GLY A 412 -14.34 -31.17 -18.96
CA GLY A 412 -14.24 -30.70 -17.58
C GLY A 412 -13.20 -31.42 -16.71
N ALA A 413 -13.25 -31.18 -15.42
CA ALA A 413 -12.38 -31.83 -14.44
C ALA A 413 -12.76 -33.33 -14.31
N PRO A 414 -11.79 -34.25 -14.42
CA PRO A 414 -12.06 -35.69 -14.40
C PRO A 414 -12.77 -36.15 -13.10
N ASP A 415 -12.41 -35.59 -11.96
CA ASP A 415 -12.98 -35.89 -10.65
C ASP A 415 -14.45 -35.47 -10.50
N VAL A 416 -14.92 -34.58 -11.36
CA VAL A 416 -16.32 -34.14 -11.39
C VAL A 416 -17.11 -34.96 -12.42
N LEU A 417 -16.57 -35.12 -13.63
CA LEU A 417 -17.26 -35.84 -14.70
C LEU A 417 -17.35 -37.35 -14.41
N LEU A 418 -16.40 -37.92 -13.64
CA LEU A 418 -16.39 -39.32 -13.25
C LEU A 418 -16.89 -39.54 -11.81
N ALA A 419 -17.47 -38.51 -11.17
CA ALA A 419 -17.99 -38.64 -9.81
C ALA A 419 -19.07 -39.74 -9.70
N GLY A 420 -18.91 -40.66 -8.73
CA GLY A 420 -19.83 -41.77 -8.51
C GLY A 420 -19.72 -42.92 -9.54
N ARG A 421 -18.70 -42.91 -10.42
CA ARG A 421 -18.40 -43.94 -11.42
C ARG A 421 -17.03 -44.58 -11.16
N GLU A 422 -16.82 -45.79 -11.72
CA GLU A 422 -15.46 -46.38 -11.75
C GLU A 422 -14.53 -45.51 -12.60
N ASN A 423 -13.38 -45.17 -12.05
CA ASN A 423 -12.37 -44.37 -12.76
C ASN A 423 -11.11 -45.21 -13.03
N PRO A 424 -11.04 -45.98 -14.13
CA PRO A 424 -9.87 -46.78 -14.47
C PRO A 424 -8.63 -45.92 -14.81
N TYR A 425 -8.82 -44.64 -15.05
CA TYR A 425 -7.76 -43.68 -15.46
C TYR A 425 -7.17 -42.92 -14.30
N GLN A 426 -7.54 -43.21 -13.06
CA GLN A 426 -7.11 -42.46 -11.85
C GLN A 426 -5.58 -42.38 -11.76
N GLU A 427 -4.88 -43.49 -11.97
CA GLU A 427 -3.43 -43.55 -11.89
C GLU A 427 -2.76 -42.71 -12.99
N GLN A 428 -3.28 -42.72 -14.20
CA GLN A 428 -2.81 -41.87 -15.32
C GLN A 428 -3.04 -40.38 -15.01
N ILE A 429 -4.25 -40.03 -14.56
CA ILE A 429 -4.60 -38.66 -14.20
C ILE A 429 -3.68 -38.15 -13.09
N GLU A 430 -3.41 -38.95 -12.05
CA GLU A 430 -2.49 -38.61 -10.98
C GLU A 430 -1.04 -38.51 -11.46
N GLY A 431 -0.62 -39.39 -12.37
CA GLY A 431 0.70 -39.35 -13.00
C GLY A 431 0.94 -38.06 -13.79
N TYR A 432 -0.03 -37.61 -14.58
CA TYR A 432 0.06 -36.33 -15.31
C TYR A 432 -0.03 -35.14 -14.37
N SER A 433 -0.91 -35.20 -13.39
CA SER A 433 -0.99 -34.16 -12.35
C SER A 433 0.30 -34.04 -11.54
N ALA A 434 0.98 -35.16 -11.26
CA ALA A 434 2.30 -35.16 -10.61
C ALA A 434 3.41 -34.53 -11.46
N LYS A 435 3.24 -34.50 -12.79
CA LYS A 435 4.14 -33.75 -13.71
C LYS A 435 3.81 -32.26 -13.81
N GLY A 436 2.80 -31.78 -13.09
CA GLY A 436 2.36 -30.37 -13.10
C GLY A 436 1.35 -30.04 -14.18
N CYS A 437 0.79 -31.02 -14.89
CA CYS A 437 -0.23 -30.78 -15.90
C CYS A 437 -1.63 -30.67 -15.28
N ARG A 438 -2.42 -29.74 -15.77
CA ARG A 438 -3.85 -29.72 -15.55
C ARG A 438 -4.50 -30.71 -16.53
N VAL A 439 -5.20 -31.69 -16.00
CA VAL A 439 -5.87 -32.74 -16.81
C VAL A 439 -7.34 -32.36 -16.96
N LEU A 440 -7.84 -32.31 -18.20
CA LEU A 440 -9.23 -32.22 -18.53
C LEU A 440 -9.67 -33.50 -19.21
N LEU A 441 -10.89 -33.94 -18.92
CA LEU A 441 -11.53 -35.08 -19.57
C LEU A 441 -12.50 -34.59 -20.62
N LEU A 442 -12.33 -35.07 -21.83
CA LEU A 442 -13.34 -35.03 -22.90
C LEU A 442 -14.15 -36.32 -22.86
N GLY A 443 -15.47 -36.23 -22.77
CA GLY A 443 -16.35 -37.38 -22.75
C GLY A 443 -17.60 -37.15 -23.57
N MET A 444 -18.13 -38.22 -24.20
CA MET A 444 -19.44 -38.25 -24.87
C MET A 444 -20.50 -38.56 -23.81
N TYR A 445 -21.53 -37.75 -23.77
CA TYR A 445 -22.61 -37.82 -22.79
C TYR A 445 -23.90 -38.26 -23.44
N ASP A 446 -24.49 -39.36 -22.96
CA ASP A 446 -25.72 -39.93 -23.50
C ASP A 446 -26.96 -39.23 -22.89
N GLY A 447 -27.07 -37.95 -23.11
CA GLY A 447 -28.17 -37.16 -22.57
C GLY A 447 -28.17 -35.71 -23.08
N THR A 448 -29.24 -34.99 -22.75
CA THR A 448 -29.38 -33.57 -23.12
C THR A 448 -28.64 -32.68 -22.11
N LEU A 449 -28.07 -31.58 -22.57
CA LEU A 449 -27.48 -30.56 -21.71
C LEU A 449 -28.56 -29.92 -20.84
N SER A 450 -28.49 -30.14 -19.54
CA SER A 450 -29.36 -29.47 -18.57
C SER A 450 -28.53 -28.64 -17.59
N ASP A 451 -29.11 -27.59 -17.06
CA ASP A 451 -28.43 -26.71 -16.10
C ASP A 451 -28.24 -27.34 -14.71
N GLU A 452 -28.93 -28.45 -14.38
CA GLU A 452 -29.04 -28.91 -12.99
C GLU A 452 -28.14 -30.09 -12.60
N THR A 453 -28.15 -31.22 -13.34
CA THR A 453 -27.34 -32.41 -13.01
C THR A 453 -27.02 -33.29 -14.20
N LEU A 454 -25.87 -33.99 -14.17
CA LEU A 454 -25.48 -35.00 -15.16
C LEU A 454 -25.96 -36.38 -14.71
N ASN A 455 -27.11 -36.85 -15.21
CA ASN A 455 -27.75 -38.08 -14.77
C ASN A 455 -27.57 -39.28 -15.76
N ALA A 456 -27.05 -39.02 -16.95
CA ALA A 456 -26.86 -40.07 -17.99
C ALA A 456 -25.40 -40.56 -18.06
N ASP A 457 -25.15 -41.64 -18.78
CA ASP A 457 -23.81 -42.22 -18.91
C ASP A 457 -22.85 -41.32 -19.67
N LEU A 458 -21.57 -41.32 -19.24
CA LEU A 458 -20.49 -40.62 -19.86
C LEU A 458 -19.44 -41.62 -20.36
N LEU A 459 -19.15 -41.59 -21.65
CA LEU A 459 -18.04 -42.33 -22.24
C LEU A 459 -16.80 -41.47 -22.30
N PRO A 460 -15.73 -41.75 -21.52
CA PRO A 460 -14.47 -41.03 -21.61
C PRO A 460 -13.82 -41.24 -22.98
N ILE A 461 -13.45 -40.12 -23.65
CA ILE A 461 -12.85 -40.15 -24.99
C ILE A 461 -11.35 -39.86 -24.91
N ALA A 462 -10.96 -38.77 -24.26
CA ALA A 462 -9.56 -38.34 -24.19
C ALA A 462 -9.25 -37.53 -22.94
N LEU A 463 -8.00 -37.61 -22.52
CA LEU A 463 -7.42 -36.64 -21.55
C LEU A 463 -6.67 -35.56 -22.31
N LEU A 464 -7.01 -34.31 -22.03
CA LEU A 464 -6.33 -33.15 -22.55
C LEU A 464 -5.36 -32.63 -21.43
N LEU A 465 -4.09 -32.60 -21.74
CA LEU A 465 -3.03 -32.18 -20.80
C LEU A 465 -2.68 -30.73 -21.07
N LEU A 466 -2.96 -29.88 -20.11
CA LEU A 466 -2.64 -28.46 -20.20
C LEU A 466 -1.60 -28.09 -19.15
N SER A 467 -0.72 -27.18 -19.47
CA SER A 467 0.23 -26.61 -18.53
C SER A 467 0.29 -25.09 -18.61
N ASN A 468 0.69 -24.49 -17.49
CA ASN A 468 1.10 -23.10 -17.49
C ASN A 468 2.62 -23.05 -17.37
N LYS A 469 3.28 -22.34 -18.26
CA LYS A 469 4.73 -22.17 -18.22
C LYS A 469 5.12 -21.45 -16.92
N ILE A 470 6.01 -22.05 -16.14
CA ILE A 470 6.60 -21.39 -14.96
C ILE A 470 7.45 -20.21 -15.46
N ARG A 471 7.32 -19.06 -14.82
CA ARG A 471 8.14 -17.89 -15.15
C ARG A 471 9.63 -18.20 -14.93
N ALA A 472 10.48 -17.83 -15.87
CA ALA A 472 11.92 -18.10 -15.79
C ALA A 472 12.56 -17.47 -14.54
N GLU A 473 12.06 -16.33 -14.13
CA GLU A 473 12.55 -15.54 -12.99
C GLU A 473 11.97 -15.97 -11.63
N ALA A 474 11.01 -16.91 -11.61
CA ALA A 474 10.33 -17.35 -10.38
C ALA A 474 11.32 -17.89 -9.32
N PRO A 475 12.29 -18.78 -9.63
CA PRO A 475 13.22 -19.29 -8.63
C PRO A 475 14.07 -18.20 -7.96
N GLU A 476 14.55 -17.23 -8.72
CA GLU A 476 15.32 -16.10 -8.19
C GLU A 476 14.45 -15.23 -7.30
N THR A 477 13.22 -14.94 -7.73
CA THR A 477 12.27 -14.11 -6.99
C THR A 477 11.88 -14.73 -5.66
N PHE A 478 11.53 -16.02 -5.63
CA PHE A 478 11.17 -16.71 -4.38
C PHE A 478 12.39 -16.96 -3.49
N GLY A 479 13.56 -17.24 -4.07
CA GLY A 479 14.84 -17.30 -3.33
C GLY A 479 15.17 -15.98 -2.63
N TYR A 480 14.91 -14.84 -3.28
CA TYR A 480 15.05 -13.53 -2.63
C TYR A 480 14.12 -13.40 -1.40
N PHE A 481 12.83 -13.74 -1.53
CA PHE A 481 11.91 -13.66 -0.38
C PHE A 481 12.33 -14.58 0.77
N ALA A 482 12.74 -15.82 0.47
CA ALA A 482 13.26 -16.75 1.48
C ALA A 482 14.50 -16.18 2.20
N SER A 483 15.47 -15.63 1.46
CA SER A 483 16.66 -14.97 2.03
C SER A 483 16.32 -13.77 2.93
N GLN A 484 15.18 -13.15 2.70
CA GLN A 484 14.67 -12.04 3.49
C GLN A 484 13.79 -12.47 4.67
N GLY A 485 13.65 -13.77 4.90
CA GLY A 485 12.85 -14.33 5.98
C GLY A 485 11.34 -14.16 5.78
N VAL A 486 10.88 -14.02 4.53
CA VAL A 486 9.47 -13.95 4.16
C VAL A 486 9.00 -15.36 3.81
N ALA A 487 8.03 -15.88 4.56
CA ALA A 487 7.40 -17.16 4.28
C ALA A 487 6.48 -17.05 3.05
N VAL A 488 6.66 -17.92 2.07
CA VAL A 488 5.80 -17.96 0.88
C VAL A 488 4.76 -19.06 1.05
N LYS A 489 3.48 -18.75 0.78
CA LYS A 489 2.37 -19.71 0.78
C LYS A 489 1.66 -19.66 -0.56
N VAL A 490 1.45 -20.82 -1.20
CA VAL A 490 0.76 -20.94 -2.48
C VAL A 490 -0.68 -21.36 -2.25
N ILE A 491 -1.62 -20.57 -2.75
CA ILE A 491 -3.07 -20.78 -2.53
C ILE A 491 -3.74 -20.82 -3.91
N SER A 492 -4.22 -22.00 -4.33
CA SER A 492 -4.76 -22.18 -5.67
C SER A 492 -6.06 -23.00 -5.68
N GLY A 493 -6.92 -22.75 -6.66
CA GLY A 493 -8.11 -23.57 -6.94
C GLY A 493 -7.81 -24.94 -7.61
N ASP A 494 -6.57 -25.13 -8.08
CA ASP A 494 -6.13 -26.35 -8.74
C ASP A 494 -5.82 -27.49 -7.75
N ASN A 495 -5.63 -28.71 -8.28
CA ASN A 495 -5.27 -29.87 -7.48
C ASN A 495 -3.99 -29.61 -6.63
N ALA A 496 -4.04 -29.96 -5.36
CA ALA A 496 -2.97 -29.66 -4.39
C ALA A 496 -1.62 -30.26 -4.78
N ARG A 497 -1.59 -31.44 -5.37
CA ARG A 497 -0.38 -32.13 -5.82
C ARG A 497 0.25 -31.43 -7.02
N THR A 498 -0.57 -31.01 -7.99
CA THR A 498 -0.12 -30.23 -9.14
C THR A 498 0.48 -28.89 -8.69
N VAL A 499 -0.18 -28.18 -7.76
CA VAL A 499 0.29 -26.91 -7.22
C VAL A 499 1.61 -27.08 -6.46
N SER A 500 1.75 -28.14 -5.67
CA SER A 500 2.98 -28.49 -4.95
C SER A 500 4.16 -28.70 -5.92
N GLU A 501 3.94 -29.42 -7.02
CA GLU A 501 5.01 -29.66 -8.00
C GLU A 501 5.42 -28.37 -8.74
N VAL A 502 4.47 -27.52 -9.11
CA VAL A 502 4.74 -26.20 -9.68
C VAL A 502 5.52 -25.34 -8.69
N ALA A 503 5.13 -25.34 -7.42
CA ALA A 503 5.78 -24.59 -6.35
C ALA A 503 7.22 -25.04 -6.10
N LYS A 504 7.49 -26.37 -6.12
CA LYS A 504 8.85 -26.92 -6.03
C LYS A 504 9.73 -26.45 -7.18
N ARG A 505 9.23 -26.59 -8.41
CA ARG A 505 9.95 -26.16 -9.62
C ARG A 505 10.20 -24.66 -9.65
N ALA A 506 9.32 -23.86 -9.01
CA ALA A 506 9.49 -22.43 -8.83
C ALA A 506 10.44 -22.06 -7.68
N GLY A 507 11.04 -23.03 -6.96
CA GLY A 507 12.00 -22.80 -5.88
C GLY A 507 11.38 -22.35 -4.56
N ILE A 508 10.10 -22.62 -4.31
CA ILE A 508 9.43 -22.27 -3.05
C ILE A 508 9.78 -23.29 -1.97
N GLU A 509 10.30 -22.82 -0.82
CA GLU A 509 10.70 -23.67 0.29
C GLU A 509 9.51 -24.42 0.92
N ASN A 510 9.72 -25.66 1.33
CA ASN A 510 8.73 -26.53 1.95
C ASN A 510 7.46 -26.75 1.10
N ALA A 511 7.56 -26.68 -0.23
CA ALA A 511 6.44 -26.90 -1.14
C ALA A 511 5.86 -28.34 -1.10
N ASP A 512 6.58 -29.30 -0.51
CA ASP A 512 6.13 -30.66 -0.20
C ASP A 512 5.06 -30.72 0.90
N ARG A 513 4.95 -29.68 1.72
CA ARG A 513 3.90 -29.54 2.74
C ARG A 513 2.63 -28.98 2.11
N PHE A 514 1.83 -29.85 1.52
CA PHE A 514 0.59 -29.43 0.86
C PHE A 514 -0.65 -30.07 1.50
N VAL A 515 -1.80 -29.46 1.27
CA VAL A 515 -3.12 -29.91 1.74
C VAL A 515 -4.20 -29.64 0.69
N ASP A 516 -5.17 -30.55 0.58
CA ASP A 516 -6.40 -30.34 -0.18
C ASP A 516 -7.42 -29.60 0.70
N ALA A 517 -7.78 -28.38 0.30
CA ALA A 517 -8.65 -27.51 1.11
C ALA A 517 -10.07 -28.05 1.29
N ARG A 518 -10.51 -29.04 0.50
CA ARG A 518 -11.79 -29.73 0.70
C ARG A 518 -11.85 -30.50 2.03
N THR A 519 -10.67 -30.86 2.59
CA THR A 519 -10.59 -31.51 3.92
C THR A 519 -10.70 -30.51 5.07
N LEU A 520 -10.59 -29.21 4.79
CA LEU A 520 -10.62 -28.12 5.79
C LEU A 520 -12.03 -27.54 5.87
N THR A 521 -12.91 -28.21 6.63
CA THR A 521 -14.34 -27.87 6.71
C THR A 521 -14.69 -26.87 7.82
N THR A 522 -13.76 -26.63 8.78
CA THR A 522 -14.00 -25.72 9.91
C THR A 522 -12.96 -24.60 9.90
N GLU A 523 -13.30 -23.45 10.50
CA GLU A 523 -12.35 -22.32 10.65
C GLU A 523 -11.13 -22.69 11.49
N GLU A 524 -11.28 -23.55 12.50
CA GLU A 524 -10.18 -24.06 13.33
C GLU A 524 -9.21 -24.91 12.49
N ALA A 525 -9.75 -25.80 11.65
CA ALA A 525 -8.92 -26.60 10.73
C ALA A 525 -8.16 -25.72 9.72
N ILE A 526 -8.79 -24.66 9.22
CA ILE A 526 -8.14 -23.68 8.32
C ILE A 526 -7.02 -22.94 9.06
N ARG A 527 -7.25 -22.55 10.31
CA ARG A 527 -6.24 -21.85 11.12
C ARG A 527 -5.02 -22.74 11.40
N ASP A 528 -5.23 -23.96 11.85
CA ASP A 528 -4.15 -24.92 12.10
C ASP A 528 -3.38 -25.22 10.82
N ALA A 529 -4.08 -25.39 9.69
CA ALA A 529 -3.47 -25.63 8.39
C ALA A 529 -2.65 -24.44 7.91
N ALA A 530 -3.08 -23.20 8.15
CA ALA A 530 -2.38 -21.99 7.73
C ALA A 530 -0.95 -21.91 8.29
N GLY A 531 -0.73 -22.34 9.53
CA GLY A 531 0.61 -22.43 10.14
C GLY A 531 1.44 -23.61 9.63
N LYS A 532 0.80 -24.75 9.33
CA LYS A 532 1.45 -26.03 9.09
C LYS A 532 1.87 -26.27 7.65
N TYR A 533 1.02 -25.86 6.66
CA TYR A 533 1.23 -26.15 5.25
C TYR A 533 1.72 -24.93 4.48
N THR A 534 2.41 -25.20 3.38
CA THR A 534 2.94 -24.18 2.45
C THR A 534 2.06 -24.05 1.22
N VAL A 535 1.49 -25.17 0.75
CA VAL A 535 0.68 -25.22 -0.47
C VAL A 535 -0.74 -25.67 -0.14
N PHE A 536 -1.71 -24.92 -0.65
CA PHE A 536 -3.14 -25.15 -0.51
C PHE A 536 -3.76 -25.33 -1.88
N GLY A 537 -4.32 -26.50 -2.17
CA GLY A 537 -4.99 -26.77 -3.43
C GLY A 537 -6.49 -26.91 -3.28
N ARG A 538 -7.25 -26.74 -4.38
CA ARG A 538 -8.71 -26.79 -4.43
C ARG A 538 -9.41 -25.83 -3.47
N VAL A 539 -8.79 -24.66 -3.27
CA VAL A 539 -9.24 -23.62 -2.34
C VAL A 539 -10.40 -22.84 -2.98
N THR A 540 -11.49 -22.67 -2.27
CA THR A 540 -12.59 -21.78 -2.68
C THR A 540 -12.25 -20.32 -2.36
N PRO A 541 -12.91 -19.33 -3.01
CA PRO A 541 -12.69 -17.90 -2.71
C PRO A 541 -12.90 -17.55 -1.24
N ALA A 542 -13.89 -18.13 -0.57
CA ALA A 542 -14.14 -17.94 0.86
C ALA A 542 -13.01 -18.51 1.71
N GLN A 543 -12.51 -19.72 1.38
CA GLN A 543 -11.37 -20.31 2.09
C GLN A 543 -10.07 -19.53 1.86
N LYS A 544 -9.83 -18.93 0.67
CA LYS A 544 -8.70 -18.02 0.42
C LYS A 544 -8.73 -16.86 1.42
N ARG A 545 -9.89 -16.23 1.62
CA ARG A 545 -10.09 -15.18 2.62
C ARG A 545 -9.80 -15.67 4.03
N SER A 546 -10.38 -16.81 4.44
CA SER A 546 -10.20 -17.37 5.79
C SER A 546 -8.74 -17.72 6.10
N LEU A 547 -7.98 -18.24 5.13
CA LEU A 547 -6.53 -18.47 5.27
C LEU A 547 -5.75 -17.19 5.55
N VAL A 548 -6.03 -16.12 4.82
CA VAL A 548 -5.42 -14.81 5.04
C VAL A 548 -5.78 -14.28 6.44
N GLN A 549 -7.04 -14.39 6.84
CA GLN A 549 -7.50 -13.98 8.18
C GLN A 549 -6.80 -14.77 9.30
N ALA A 550 -6.66 -16.09 9.13
CA ALA A 550 -5.97 -16.93 10.09
C ALA A 550 -4.51 -16.51 10.29
N LEU A 551 -3.76 -16.29 9.21
CA LEU A 551 -2.37 -15.81 9.27
C LEU A 551 -2.26 -14.45 9.97
N LYS A 552 -3.18 -13.51 9.68
CA LYS A 552 -3.23 -12.21 10.37
C LYS A 552 -3.55 -12.34 11.86
N ALA A 553 -4.47 -13.23 12.22
CA ALA A 553 -4.83 -13.49 13.61
C ALA A 553 -3.64 -14.08 14.42
N ASP A 554 -2.76 -14.83 13.76
CA ASP A 554 -1.51 -15.35 14.35
C ASP A 554 -0.40 -14.30 14.44
N GLY A 555 -0.67 -13.07 13.99
CA GLY A 555 0.21 -11.91 14.14
C GLY A 555 1.16 -11.68 12.97
N HIS A 556 0.97 -12.37 11.85
CA HIS A 556 1.70 -12.14 10.61
C HIS A 556 1.24 -10.89 9.88
N THR A 557 2.17 -10.27 9.16
CA THR A 557 1.87 -9.20 8.20
C THR A 557 1.79 -9.82 6.81
N VAL A 558 0.57 -9.96 6.30
CA VAL A 558 0.28 -10.78 5.12
C VAL A 558 0.18 -9.92 3.87
N ALA A 559 1.01 -10.24 2.85
CA ALA A 559 0.77 -9.81 1.49
C ALA A 559 0.05 -10.91 0.70
N MET A 560 -0.87 -10.53 -0.20
CA MET A 560 -1.58 -11.44 -1.10
C MET A 560 -1.43 -10.98 -2.54
N THR A 561 -1.04 -11.91 -3.43
CA THR A 561 -1.06 -11.66 -4.88
C THR A 561 -2.16 -12.48 -5.53
N GLY A 562 -2.84 -11.89 -6.49
CA GLY A 562 -3.86 -12.55 -7.29
C GLY A 562 -4.20 -11.73 -8.52
N ASP A 563 -4.67 -12.40 -9.57
CA ASP A 563 -5.04 -11.78 -10.83
C ASP A 563 -6.50 -12.10 -11.25
N GLY A 564 -7.11 -13.08 -10.57
CA GLY A 564 -8.46 -13.55 -10.86
C GLY A 564 -9.55 -12.91 -10.01
N VAL A 565 -10.76 -13.05 -10.47
CA VAL A 565 -12.00 -12.69 -9.74
C VAL A 565 -12.10 -13.47 -8.42
N ASN A 566 -11.62 -14.71 -8.40
CA ASN A 566 -11.65 -15.60 -7.24
C ASN A 566 -10.73 -15.14 -6.08
N ASP A 567 -9.81 -14.19 -6.33
CA ASP A 567 -8.87 -13.68 -5.36
C ASP A 567 -9.36 -12.41 -4.65
N VAL A 568 -10.40 -11.78 -5.17
CA VAL A 568 -10.90 -10.47 -4.74
C VAL A 568 -11.14 -10.40 -3.22
N LEU A 569 -11.77 -11.43 -2.65
CA LEU A 569 -12.04 -11.47 -1.20
C LEU A 569 -10.75 -11.57 -0.38
N ALA A 570 -9.78 -12.36 -0.82
CA ALA A 570 -8.48 -12.51 -0.16
C ALA A 570 -7.61 -11.26 -0.33
N LEU A 571 -7.60 -10.64 -1.53
CA LEU A 571 -6.91 -9.37 -1.79
C LEU A 571 -7.42 -8.25 -0.88
N LYS A 572 -8.76 -8.15 -0.69
CA LYS A 572 -9.36 -7.14 0.20
C LYS A 572 -9.05 -7.39 1.68
N GLU A 573 -8.86 -8.65 2.06
CA GLU A 573 -8.55 -9.02 3.45
C GLU A 573 -7.07 -8.80 3.81
N ALA A 574 -6.15 -8.96 2.85
CA ALA A 574 -4.71 -8.88 3.09
C ALA A 574 -4.27 -7.47 3.56
N ASP A 575 -3.18 -7.43 4.35
CA ASP A 575 -2.58 -6.15 4.78
C ASP A 575 -1.96 -5.38 3.60
N CYS A 576 -1.44 -6.12 2.61
CA CYS A 576 -0.96 -5.57 1.34
C CYS A 576 -1.40 -6.47 0.20
N SER A 577 -2.19 -5.96 -0.73
CA SER A 577 -2.64 -6.71 -1.91
C SER A 577 -1.98 -6.23 -3.19
N ILE A 578 -1.64 -7.18 -4.06
CA ILE A 578 -0.89 -6.96 -5.29
C ILE A 578 -1.62 -7.65 -6.44
N ALA A 579 -1.94 -6.90 -7.50
CA ALA A 579 -2.52 -7.45 -8.73
C ALA A 579 -1.59 -7.28 -9.92
N MET A 580 -1.81 -8.12 -10.93
CA MET A 580 -1.19 -8.00 -12.25
C MET A 580 -2.11 -7.20 -13.17
N ALA A 581 -1.57 -6.28 -13.96
CA ALA A 581 -2.40 -5.49 -14.89
C ALA A 581 -3.07 -6.33 -15.98
N SER A 582 -2.56 -7.54 -16.26
CA SER A 582 -3.19 -8.51 -17.16
C SER A 582 -4.31 -9.31 -16.49
N GLY A 583 -4.53 -9.14 -15.20
CA GLY A 583 -5.60 -9.81 -14.47
C GLY A 583 -6.97 -9.16 -14.67
N SER A 584 -7.95 -9.56 -13.86
CA SER A 584 -9.29 -8.98 -13.90
C SER A 584 -9.29 -7.51 -13.44
N ASP A 585 -10.16 -6.70 -14.06
CA ASP A 585 -10.32 -5.28 -13.69
C ASP A 585 -10.62 -5.11 -12.20
N VAL A 586 -11.41 -6.04 -11.64
CA VAL A 586 -11.79 -6.02 -10.22
C VAL A 586 -10.59 -6.28 -9.31
N ALA A 587 -9.75 -7.27 -9.64
CA ALA A 587 -8.53 -7.54 -8.86
C ALA A 587 -7.61 -6.32 -8.87
N CYS A 588 -7.42 -5.68 -10.03
CA CYS A 588 -6.65 -4.44 -10.16
C CYS A 588 -7.25 -3.30 -9.32
N HIS A 589 -8.58 -3.16 -9.31
CA HIS A 589 -9.24 -2.06 -8.61
C HIS A 589 -9.21 -2.19 -7.08
N VAL A 590 -9.34 -3.40 -6.55
CA VAL A 590 -9.34 -3.64 -5.10
C VAL A 590 -7.94 -3.74 -4.51
N SER A 591 -6.92 -3.92 -5.33
CA SER A 591 -5.55 -4.11 -4.87
C SER A 591 -4.88 -2.79 -4.49
N HIS A 592 -4.04 -2.83 -3.45
CA HIS A 592 -3.23 -1.69 -3.03
C HIS A 592 -2.12 -1.35 -4.02
N ILE A 593 -1.61 -2.37 -4.72
CA ILE A 593 -0.52 -2.27 -5.70
C ILE A 593 -0.90 -3.00 -6.97
N VAL A 594 -0.63 -2.39 -8.15
CA VAL A 594 -0.80 -3.04 -9.46
C VAL A 594 0.52 -3.03 -10.22
N LEU A 595 0.97 -4.19 -10.65
CA LEU A 595 2.16 -4.35 -11.49
C LEU A 595 1.75 -4.18 -12.97
N LEU A 596 2.07 -3.01 -13.54
CA LEU A 596 1.64 -2.63 -14.89
C LEU A 596 2.32 -3.44 -16.00
N ASP A 597 3.48 -4.02 -15.72
CA ASP A 597 4.17 -4.95 -16.63
C ASP A 597 3.71 -6.40 -16.47
N SER A 598 2.80 -6.66 -15.54
CA SER A 598 2.31 -8.01 -15.20
C SER A 598 3.44 -9.01 -14.91
N ASN A 599 4.57 -8.51 -14.41
CA ASN A 599 5.73 -9.32 -14.07
C ASN A 599 5.99 -9.34 -12.57
N PHE A 600 5.78 -10.52 -11.95
CA PHE A 600 6.03 -10.70 -10.51
C PHE A 600 7.51 -10.57 -10.13
N ALA A 601 8.44 -10.75 -11.06
CA ALA A 601 9.88 -10.56 -10.83
C ALA A 601 10.26 -9.11 -10.46
N SER A 602 9.38 -8.12 -10.65
CA SER A 602 9.57 -6.76 -10.18
C SER A 602 9.35 -6.60 -8.66
N MET A 603 8.69 -7.56 -7.98
CA MET A 603 8.35 -7.48 -6.56
C MET A 603 9.53 -7.31 -5.59
N PRO A 604 10.69 -8.00 -5.73
CA PRO A 604 11.87 -7.72 -4.93
C PRO A 604 12.25 -6.24 -4.91
N SER A 605 12.21 -5.59 -6.06
CA SER A 605 12.54 -4.16 -6.18
C SER A 605 11.46 -3.25 -5.56
N VAL A 606 10.21 -3.68 -5.56
CA VAL A 606 9.07 -2.97 -4.93
C VAL A 606 9.19 -3.06 -3.41
N VAL A 607 9.50 -4.24 -2.86
CA VAL A 607 9.76 -4.44 -1.42
C VAL A 607 11.00 -3.66 -0.96
N ALA A 608 12.08 -3.70 -1.73
CA ALA A 608 13.29 -2.94 -1.44
C ALA A 608 13.02 -1.43 -1.35
N GLU A 609 12.20 -0.88 -2.26
CA GLU A 609 11.80 0.52 -2.22
C GLU A 609 10.94 0.86 -0.99
N GLY A 610 10.01 -0.02 -0.61
CA GLY A 610 9.24 0.11 0.63
C GLY A 610 10.14 0.18 1.87
N ARG A 611 11.10 -0.74 1.98
CA ARG A 611 12.10 -0.77 3.07
C ARG A 611 12.96 0.49 3.07
N ARG A 612 13.42 0.94 1.90
CA ARG A 612 14.17 2.17 1.74
C ARG A 612 13.43 3.36 2.33
N VAL A 613 12.17 3.53 1.97
CA VAL A 613 11.34 4.63 2.46
C VAL A 613 11.23 4.61 3.98
N ILE A 614 10.85 3.47 4.56
CA ILE A 614 10.64 3.36 6.01
C ILE A 614 11.94 3.52 6.79
N ASN A 615 13.02 2.86 6.37
CA ASN A 615 14.33 3.00 7.03
C ASN A 615 14.85 4.44 7.02
N ASN A 616 14.66 5.14 5.90
CA ASN A 616 15.09 6.53 5.79
C ASN A 616 14.24 7.46 6.65
N ILE A 617 12.92 7.22 6.72
CA ILE A 617 12.04 7.97 7.63
C ILE A 617 12.43 7.70 9.10
N GLU A 618 12.70 6.44 9.50
CA GLU A 618 13.14 6.13 10.86
C GLU A 618 14.46 6.83 11.23
N ARG A 619 15.43 6.86 10.31
CA ARG A 619 16.71 7.55 10.52
C ARG A 619 16.51 9.04 10.70
N SER A 620 15.81 9.68 9.79
CA SER A 620 15.55 11.11 9.84
C SER A 620 14.72 11.51 11.06
N ALA A 621 13.66 10.76 11.36
CA ALA A 621 12.83 10.97 12.54
C ALA A 621 13.63 10.91 13.84
N SER A 622 14.64 10.01 13.93
CA SER A 622 15.50 9.92 15.10
C SER A 622 16.35 11.18 15.32
N LEU A 623 16.82 11.83 14.25
CA LEU A 623 17.57 13.10 14.36
C LEU A 623 16.66 14.23 14.87
N TYR A 624 15.42 14.32 14.35
CA TYR A 624 14.46 15.31 14.84
C TYR A 624 14.11 15.12 16.33
N LEU A 625 13.87 13.86 16.74
CA LEU A 625 13.46 13.58 18.11
C LEU A 625 14.56 13.84 19.16
N VAL A 626 15.85 13.80 18.80
CA VAL A 626 16.94 14.17 19.73
C VAL A 626 16.70 15.55 20.30
N LYS A 627 16.55 16.56 19.44
CA LYS A 627 16.31 17.95 19.85
C LYS A 627 15.05 18.09 20.70
N ASN A 628 13.98 17.42 20.27
CA ASN A 628 12.68 17.57 20.94
C ASN A 628 12.68 16.96 22.34
N ILE A 629 13.22 15.73 22.50
CA ILE A 629 13.34 15.07 23.80
C ILE A 629 14.26 15.90 24.71
N PHE A 630 15.42 16.33 24.21
CA PHE A 630 16.35 17.18 24.94
C PHE A 630 15.68 18.46 25.42
N SER A 631 15.06 19.23 24.51
CA SER A 631 14.42 20.51 24.84
C SER A 631 13.29 20.37 25.85
N PHE A 632 12.49 19.29 25.73
CA PHE A 632 11.44 18.96 26.68
C PHE A 632 12.00 18.64 28.07
N CYS A 633 13.00 17.76 28.14
CA CYS A 633 13.64 17.41 29.41
C CYS A 633 14.36 18.61 30.04
N LEU A 634 15.02 19.44 29.24
CA LEU A 634 15.72 20.64 29.73
C LEU A 634 14.73 21.69 30.24
N ALA A 635 13.64 21.95 29.51
CA ALA A 635 12.60 22.87 29.93
C ALA A 635 12.00 22.42 31.28
N PHE A 636 11.71 21.13 31.41
CA PHE A 636 11.21 20.54 32.66
C PHE A 636 12.25 20.65 33.78
N PHE A 637 13.52 20.31 33.53
CA PHE A 637 14.60 20.44 34.53
C PHE A 637 14.78 21.88 34.98
N THR A 638 14.93 22.84 34.05
CA THR A 638 15.14 24.26 34.40
C THR A 638 13.95 24.87 35.14
N LEU A 639 12.72 24.34 34.91
CA LEU A 639 11.53 24.78 35.61
C LEU A 639 11.63 24.52 37.13
N PHE A 640 12.13 23.33 37.52
CA PHE A 640 12.26 22.94 38.95
C PHE A 640 13.57 23.45 39.59
N ALA A 641 14.63 23.54 38.80
CA ALA A 641 15.94 23.93 39.28
C ALA A 641 16.16 25.45 39.37
N THR A 642 15.17 26.30 39.07
CA THR A 642 15.27 27.78 39.05
C THR A 642 16.44 28.31 38.20
N LEU A 643 16.87 27.55 37.20
CA LEU A 643 17.92 27.89 36.27
C LEU A 643 17.38 28.50 34.99
N PRO A 644 18.11 29.44 34.36
CA PRO A 644 17.65 29.98 33.07
C PRO A 644 17.63 28.91 31.96
N TYR A 645 16.69 29.03 31.03
CA TYR A 645 16.75 28.24 29.82
C TYR A 645 17.81 28.82 28.87
N PRO A 646 18.90 28.05 28.52
CA PRO A 646 20.10 28.61 27.93
C PRO A 646 20.05 28.89 26.44
N PHE A 647 18.94 28.63 25.75
CA PHE A 647 18.87 28.74 24.30
C PHE A 647 17.82 29.75 23.84
N SER A 648 18.18 30.51 22.81
CA SER A 648 17.27 31.31 22.01
C SER A 648 17.00 30.65 20.64
N PRO A 649 16.02 31.12 19.86
CA PRO A 649 15.72 30.57 18.52
C PRO A 649 16.91 30.56 17.56
N ALA A 650 17.78 31.54 17.61
CA ALA A 650 18.94 31.66 16.72
C ALA A 650 19.94 30.50 16.87
N GLN A 651 20.30 30.14 18.11
CA GLN A 651 21.23 29.02 18.38
C GLN A 651 20.60 27.67 17.96
N LEU A 652 19.32 27.46 18.30
CA LEU A 652 18.62 26.23 17.93
C LEU A 652 18.49 26.11 16.43
N THR A 653 18.36 27.23 15.70
CA THR A 653 18.35 27.23 14.23
C THR A 653 19.67 26.76 13.65
N LEU A 654 20.82 27.26 14.17
CA LEU A 654 22.15 26.79 13.74
C LEU A 654 22.31 25.28 13.92
N VAL A 655 22.07 24.79 15.15
CA VAL A 655 22.22 23.36 15.45
C VAL A 655 21.28 22.52 14.62
N SER A 656 20.01 22.92 14.51
CA SER A 656 19.00 22.18 13.73
C SER A 656 19.33 22.12 12.24
N ALA A 657 19.81 23.19 11.64
CA ALA A 657 20.17 23.22 10.23
C ALA A 657 21.28 22.21 9.91
N VAL A 658 22.36 22.21 10.71
CA VAL A 658 23.56 21.41 10.45
C VAL A 658 23.40 19.96 10.92
N THR A 659 22.76 19.71 12.06
CA THR A 659 22.72 18.36 12.66
C THR A 659 21.43 17.60 12.38
N ILE A 660 20.38 18.28 11.89
CA ILE A 660 19.07 17.67 11.61
C ILE A 660 18.63 17.87 10.17
N GLY A 661 18.49 19.13 9.72
CA GLY A 661 17.87 19.44 8.43
C GLY A 661 18.65 18.88 7.23
N ILE A 662 19.91 19.33 7.08
CA ILE A 662 20.77 18.88 5.96
C ILE A 662 21.00 17.36 5.98
N PRO A 663 21.44 16.73 7.09
CA PRO A 663 21.67 15.29 7.10
C PRO A 663 20.40 14.48 6.90
N SER A 664 19.25 14.90 7.43
CA SER A 664 17.97 14.20 7.21
C SER A 664 17.57 14.19 5.74
N PHE A 665 17.77 15.32 5.03
CA PHE A 665 17.47 15.41 3.60
C PHE A 665 18.36 14.48 2.77
N ILE A 666 19.66 14.47 3.02
CA ILE A 666 20.61 13.61 2.30
C ILE A 666 20.33 12.13 2.59
N LEU A 667 20.14 11.77 3.86
CA LEU A 667 19.83 10.39 4.26
C LEU A 667 18.49 9.89 3.72
N ALA A 668 17.49 10.77 3.53
CA ALA A 668 16.21 10.40 2.94
C ALA A 668 16.32 9.99 1.46
N MET A 669 17.36 10.43 0.76
CA MET A 669 17.58 10.10 -0.65
C MET A 669 18.42 8.82 -0.86
N GLU A 670 19.07 8.30 0.17
CA GLU A 670 19.95 7.13 0.07
C GLU A 670 19.20 5.81 -0.06
N PRO A 671 19.74 4.81 -0.80
CA PRO A 671 19.23 3.44 -0.77
C PRO A 671 19.52 2.78 0.58
N ASN A 672 18.50 2.20 1.20
CA ASN A 672 18.61 1.43 2.44
C ASN A 672 17.54 0.34 2.49
N GLU A 673 17.90 -0.85 2.08
CA GLU A 673 17.02 -1.99 1.87
C GLU A 673 16.99 -2.96 3.07
N SER A 674 17.57 -2.57 4.22
CA SER A 674 17.61 -3.40 5.42
C SER A 674 16.21 -3.79 5.88
N LEU A 675 16.06 -5.01 6.43
CA LEU A 675 14.79 -5.49 6.97
C LEU A 675 14.25 -4.57 8.08
N VAL A 676 13.01 -4.13 7.94
CA VAL A 676 12.32 -3.28 8.92
C VAL A 676 11.73 -4.15 10.02
N LYS A 677 12.24 -4.03 11.25
CA LYS A 677 11.76 -4.79 12.41
C LYS A 677 11.15 -3.88 13.48
N GLY A 678 10.08 -4.33 14.09
CA GLY A 678 9.46 -3.68 15.25
C GLY A 678 8.58 -2.47 14.90
N LYS A 679 8.09 -1.75 15.93
CA LYS A 679 7.21 -0.58 15.76
C LYS A 679 8.03 0.68 15.50
N PHE A 680 7.58 1.50 14.55
CA PHE A 680 8.24 2.74 14.11
C PHE A 680 8.64 3.67 15.28
N LEU A 681 7.66 4.12 16.06
CA LEU A 681 7.91 5.10 17.13
C LEU A 681 8.87 4.59 18.18
N ARG A 682 8.80 3.29 18.52
CA ARG A 682 9.72 2.66 19.46
C ARG A 682 11.16 2.68 18.94
N ASN A 683 11.36 2.31 17.69
CA ASN A 683 12.69 2.29 17.07
C ASN A 683 13.30 3.70 17.05
N VAL A 684 12.50 4.69 16.69
CA VAL A 684 12.93 6.10 16.63
C VAL A 684 13.29 6.63 18.03
N LEU A 685 12.47 6.36 19.06
CA LEU A 685 12.72 6.78 20.43
C LEU A 685 14.01 6.16 21.00
N PHE A 686 14.17 4.83 20.91
CA PHE A 686 15.39 4.17 21.40
C PHE A 686 16.65 4.62 20.66
N ARG A 687 16.54 5.04 19.40
CA ARG A 687 17.68 5.58 18.65
C ARG A 687 18.04 7.01 19.07
N ALA A 688 17.04 7.85 19.35
CA ALA A 688 17.21 9.26 19.72
C ALA A 688 17.62 9.47 21.19
N LEU A 689 17.10 8.64 22.11
CA LEU A 689 17.24 8.80 23.54
C LEU A 689 18.68 8.97 24.04
N PRO A 690 19.69 8.17 23.62
CA PRO A 690 21.06 8.33 24.10
C PRO A 690 21.65 9.71 23.80
N ALA A 691 21.43 10.26 22.61
CA ALA A 691 21.94 11.58 22.24
C ALA A 691 21.22 12.70 23.02
N ALA A 692 19.88 12.61 23.12
CA ALA A 692 19.10 13.58 23.89
C ALA A 692 19.49 13.63 25.37
N MET A 693 19.75 12.48 26.00
CA MET A 693 20.21 12.40 27.40
C MET A 693 21.64 12.86 27.56
N THR A 694 22.50 12.68 26.54
CA THR A 694 23.86 13.23 26.53
C THR A 694 23.82 14.75 26.46
N ASP A 695 23.04 15.33 25.55
CA ASP A 695 22.83 16.78 25.48
C ASP A 695 22.35 17.34 26.82
N LEU A 696 21.33 16.69 27.43
CA LEU A 696 20.81 17.09 28.71
C LEU A 696 21.90 17.08 29.82
N ALA A 697 22.65 15.97 29.94
CA ALA A 697 23.68 15.84 30.95
C ALA A 697 24.80 16.88 30.78
N MET A 698 25.21 17.11 29.51
CA MET A 698 26.27 18.11 29.23
C MET A 698 25.78 19.54 29.49
N VAL A 699 24.60 19.92 29.04
CA VAL A 699 24.02 21.25 29.23
C VAL A 699 23.76 21.50 30.73
N VAL A 700 23.22 20.55 31.47
CA VAL A 700 23.06 20.67 32.93
C VAL A 700 24.41 20.82 33.61
N GLY A 701 25.43 20.05 33.21
CA GLY A 701 26.80 20.22 33.71
C GLY A 701 27.34 21.62 33.48
N ILE A 702 27.15 22.20 32.28
CA ILE A 702 27.58 23.60 31.97
C ILE A 702 26.79 24.61 32.80
N LEU A 703 25.49 24.41 33.03
CA LEU A 703 24.66 25.26 33.88
C LEU A 703 25.16 25.25 35.35
N LEU A 704 25.59 24.11 35.85
CA LEU A 704 26.22 24.02 37.18
C LEU A 704 27.57 24.76 37.21
N PHE A 705 28.38 24.65 36.15
CA PHE A 705 29.62 25.44 36.02
C PHE A 705 29.36 26.95 35.92
N TYR A 706 28.29 27.35 35.20
CA TYR A 706 27.84 28.74 35.12
C TYR A 706 27.61 29.35 36.52
N ILE A 707 26.93 28.60 37.40
CA ILE A 707 26.67 29.05 38.77
C ILE A 707 27.98 29.07 39.60
N ALA A 708 28.75 27.98 39.52
CA ALA A 708 29.93 27.81 40.35
C ALA A 708 31.06 28.82 40.04
N PHE A 709 31.23 29.20 38.80
CA PHE A 709 32.31 30.09 38.30
C PHE A 709 31.83 31.46 37.86
N GLN A 710 30.53 31.79 38.09
CA GLN A 710 29.90 33.07 37.72
C GLN A 710 30.23 33.49 36.28
N LEU A 711 30.03 32.57 35.35
CA LEU A 711 30.23 32.83 33.93
C LEU A 711 29.21 33.84 33.43
N ASP A 712 29.56 34.59 32.38
CA ASP A 712 28.62 35.46 31.68
C ASP A 712 27.56 34.65 30.93
N ASP A 713 26.31 35.14 30.88
CA ASP A 713 25.17 34.50 30.23
C ASP A 713 25.48 34.13 28.78
N THR A 714 26.13 35.08 28.05
CA THR A 714 26.45 34.86 26.62
C THR A 714 27.54 33.84 26.40
N ALA A 715 28.52 33.77 27.35
CA ALA A 715 29.56 32.73 27.35
C ALA A 715 28.96 31.35 27.61
N MET A 716 28.07 31.21 28.59
CA MET A 716 27.33 29.97 28.88
C MET A 716 26.54 29.50 27.67
N ILE A 717 25.75 30.36 27.03
CA ILE A 717 24.95 30.08 25.83
C ILE A 717 25.86 29.61 24.70
N THR A 718 27.00 30.26 24.49
CA THR A 718 27.94 29.90 23.42
C THR A 718 28.50 28.50 23.66
N ILE A 719 28.95 28.19 24.89
CA ILE A 719 29.47 26.86 25.25
C ILE A 719 28.40 25.77 25.07
N CYS A 720 27.18 26.00 25.58
CA CYS A 720 26.06 25.08 25.43
C CYS A 720 25.75 24.78 23.96
N THR A 721 25.73 25.81 23.10
CA THR A 721 25.50 25.67 21.66
C THR A 721 26.59 24.85 20.96
N GLY A 722 27.85 25.08 21.34
CA GLY A 722 29.00 24.33 20.81
C GLY A 722 28.93 22.84 21.16
N VAL A 723 28.67 22.54 22.44
CA VAL A 723 28.54 21.15 22.91
C VAL A 723 27.34 20.44 22.26
N MET A 724 26.18 21.09 22.18
CA MET A 724 25.02 20.56 21.51
C MET A 724 25.29 20.27 20.03
N GLY A 725 26.05 21.12 19.34
CA GLY A 725 26.50 20.87 17.97
C GLY A 725 27.40 19.64 17.86
N ILE A 726 28.35 19.46 18.79
CA ILE A 726 29.23 18.28 18.85
C ILE A 726 28.42 17.01 19.07
N VAL A 727 27.50 16.97 20.05
CA VAL A 727 26.64 15.80 20.32
C VAL A 727 25.73 15.53 19.12
N GLY A 728 25.17 16.56 18.48
CA GLY A 728 24.37 16.43 17.25
C GLY A 728 25.17 15.79 16.12
N LEU A 729 26.41 16.21 15.88
CA LEU A 729 27.30 15.60 14.88
C LEU A 729 27.67 14.15 15.25
N MET A 730 27.84 13.85 16.55
CA MET A 730 28.04 12.47 17.02
C MET A 730 26.80 11.58 16.73
N MET A 731 25.59 12.13 16.87
CA MET A 731 24.37 11.41 16.52
C MET A 731 24.26 11.19 15.00
N VAL A 732 24.62 12.18 14.19
CA VAL A 732 24.71 12.02 12.72
C VAL A 732 25.72 10.93 12.37
N HIS A 733 26.92 10.95 12.98
CA HIS A 733 27.94 9.91 12.83
C HIS A 733 27.38 8.50 13.12
N ARG A 734 26.67 8.33 14.24
CA ARG A 734 26.05 7.05 14.62
C ARG A 734 24.97 6.62 13.62
N THR A 735 24.15 7.56 13.15
CA THR A 735 23.05 7.29 12.20
C THR A 735 23.58 6.93 10.81
N CYS A 736 24.78 7.37 10.46
CA CYS A 736 25.45 7.09 9.18
C CYS A 736 26.11 5.71 9.10
N GLN A 737 26.14 4.94 10.18
CA GLN A 737 26.69 3.57 10.14
C GLN A 737 25.71 2.58 9.49
N PRO A 738 26.19 1.63 8.63
CA PRO A 738 27.55 1.49 8.10
C PRO A 738 27.89 2.60 7.08
N TYR A 739 29.19 2.94 6.99
CA TYR A 739 29.63 4.05 6.15
C TYR A 739 29.72 3.69 4.67
N ASN A 740 29.29 4.67 3.87
CA ASN A 740 29.65 4.77 2.45
C ASN A 740 30.37 6.12 2.18
N THR A 741 30.83 6.33 0.94
CA THR A 741 31.56 7.54 0.58
C THR A 741 30.75 8.81 0.80
N ILE A 742 29.45 8.79 0.43
CA ILE A 742 28.55 9.95 0.59
C ILE A 742 28.40 10.33 2.06
N ARG A 743 28.22 9.35 2.97
CA ARG A 743 28.07 9.60 4.41
C ARG A 743 29.35 10.12 5.05
N LYS A 744 30.54 9.61 4.62
CA LYS A 744 31.82 10.12 5.09
C LYS A 744 32.00 11.58 4.70
N VAL A 745 31.79 11.92 3.42
CA VAL A 745 31.88 13.29 2.91
C VAL A 745 30.87 14.19 3.63
N MET A 746 29.63 13.75 3.79
CA MET A 746 28.58 14.50 4.48
C MET A 746 29.00 14.89 5.90
N ILE A 747 29.50 13.95 6.70
CA ILE A 747 29.92 14.23 8.09
C ILE A 747 31.03 15.26 8.14
N VAL A 748 32.03 15.14 7.25
CA VAL A 748 33.13 16.11 7.18
C VAL A 748 32.62 17.48 6.78
N VAL A 749 31.79 17.58 5.76
CA VAL A 749 31.20 18.84 5.29
C VAL A 749 30.34 19.48 6.37
N LEU A 750 29.51 18.70 7.09
CA LEU A 750 28.70 19.22 8.18
C LEU A 750 29.54 19.71 9.35
N GLY A 751 30.62 19.00 9.70
CA GLY A 751 31.58 19.45 10.73
C GLY A 751 32.24 20.77 10.35
N VAL A 752 32.73 20.89 9.11
CA VAL A 752 33.35 22.15 8.61
C VAL A 752 32.31 23.26 8.57
N LEU A 753 31.09 22.98 8.07
CA LEU A 753 30.03 23.98 8.03
C LEU A 753 29.63 24.46 9.42
N PHE A 754 29.58 23.57 10.42
CA PHE A 754 29.31 23.94 11.80
C PHE A 754 30.40 24.84 12.35
N VAL A 755 31.70 24.53 12.15
CA VAL A 755 32.84 25.33 12.60
C VAL A 755 32.81 26.71 11.93
N ILE A 756 32.58 26.79 10.62
CA ILE A 756 32.47 28.07 9.91
C ILE A 756 31.30 28.89 10.44
N ALA A 757 30.15 28.32 10.64
CA ALA A 757 28.97 29.03 11.13
C ALA A 757 29.17 29.51 12.58
N TYR A 758 29.74 28.66 13.44
CA TYR A 758 29.92 28.94 14.86
C TYR A 758 31.00 30.04 15.11
N PHE A 759 32.14 29.96 14.43
CA PHE A 759 33.27 30.93 14.63
C PHE A 759 33.23 32.10 13.64
N GLY A 760 32.71 31.90 12.41
CA GLY A 760 32.73 32.94 11.36
C GLY A 760 31.54 33.90 11.46
N PHE A 761 30.36 33.42 11.95
CA PHE A 761 29.14 34.23 12.03
C PHE A 761 28.52 34.27 13.43
N PRO A 762 29.34 34.59 14.50
CA PRO A 762 28.82 34.52 15.86
C PRO A 762 27.66 35.49 16.10
N THR A 763 27.70 36.70 15.57
CA THR A 763 26.63 37.71 15.73
C THR A 763 25.28 37.25 15.13
N LEU A 764 25.29 36.53 13.99
CA LEU A 764 24.08 36.03 13.37
C LEU A 764 23.32 35.02 14.26
N PHE A 765 24.07 34.24 15.02
CA PHE A 765 23.53 33.23 15.93
C PHE A 765 23.50 33.64 17.39
N SER A 766 23.68 34.94 17.68
CA SER A 766 23.74 35.48 19.04
C SER A 766 24.76 34.77 19.94
N LEU A 767 25.94 34.48 19.38
CA LEU A 767 27.06 33.85 20.07
C LEU A 767 28.14 34.90 20.39
N GLN A 768 28.96 34.67 21.43
CA GLN A 768 30.10 35.48 21.81
C GLN A 768 31.41 34.86 21.29
N LYS A 769 32.42 35.68 21.01
CA LYS A 769 33.77 35.19 20.78
C LYS A 769 34.30 34.51 22.04
N LEU A 770 34.78 33.28 21.89
CA LEU A 770 35.30 32.49 23.00
C LEU A 770 36.58 33.14 23.56
N ASN A 771 36.61 33.41 24.86
CA ASN A 771 37.82 33.67 25.60
C ASN A 771 38.50 32.35 25.96
N LEU A 772 39.73 32.39 26.50
CA LEU A 772 40.50 31.19 26.84
C LEU A 772 39.74 30.26 27.82
N GLN A 773 39.08 30.84 28.83
CA GLN A 773 38.32 30.08 29.84
C GLN A 773 37.11 29.36 29.16
N SER A 774 36.34 30.08 28.40
CA SER A 774 35.18 29.51 27.69
C SER A 774 35.61 28.45 26.67
N ALA A 775 36.73 28.64 25.98
CA ALA A 775 37.27 27.65 25.05
C ALA A 775 37.71 26.37 25.73
N LEU A 776 38.37 26.47 26.89
CA LEU A 776 38.77 25.31 27.70
C LEU A 776 37.56 24.53 28.21
N ILE A 777 36.51 25.22 28.69
CA ILE A 777 35.28 24.58 29.14
C ILE A 777 34.62 23.85 27.95
N LEU A 778 34.52 24.49 26.78
CA LEU A 778 33.98 23.89 25.58
C LEU A 778 34.74 22.62 25.18
N ILE A 779 36.08 22.65 25.23
CA ILE A 779 36.91 21.50 24.90
C ILE A 779 36.67 20.35 25.89
N VAL A 780 36.66 20.64 27.20
CA VAL A 780 36.44 19.62 28.24
C VAL A 780 35.08 18.96 28.10
N PHE A 781 33.99 19.73 27.99
CA PHE A 781 32.66 19.17 27.84
C PHE A 781 32.47 18.49 26.48
N GLY A 782 33.10 19.03 25.43
CA GLY A 782 33.12 18.40 24.09
C GLY A 782 33.81 17.02 24.13
N LEU A 783 34.94 16.88 24.78
CA LEU A 783 35.62 15.59 24.97
C LEU A 783 34.83 14.63 25.88
N LEU A 784 34.23 15.17 26.96
CA LEU A 784 33.40 14.38 27.89
C LEU A 784 32.12 13.86 27.25
N SER A 785 31.58 14.52 26.23
CA SER A 785 30.36 14.08 25.56
C SER A 785 30.50 12.71 24.92
N TRP A 786 31.69 12.30 24.45
CA TRP A 786 31.91 10.98 23.83
C TRP A 786 31.73 9.81 24.81
N PRO A 787 32.45 9.74 25.97
CA PRO A 787 32.26 8.65 26.95
C PRO A 787 30.84 8.66 27.55
N VAL A 788 30.24 9.82 27.78
CA VAL A 788 28.86 9.95 28.28
C VAL A 788 27.86 9.40 27.27
N MET A 789 28.00 9.72 25.98
CA MET A 789 27.21 9.15 24.92
C MET A 789 27.32 7.61 24.86
N LYS A 790 28.57 7.08 25.00
CA LYS A 790 28.78 5.61 25.06
C LYS A 790 28.06 4.99 26.25
N ALA A 791 28.09 5.62 27.41
CA ALA A 791 27.43 5.14 28.62
C ALA A 791 25.90 5.08 28.42
N PHE A 792 25.29 6.15 27.87
CA PHE A 792 23.86 6.18 27.58
C PHE A 792 23.48 5.19 26.49
N CYS A 793 24.34 4.94 25.50
CA CYS A 793 24.11 3.90 24.51
C CYS A 793 24.04 2.50 25.15
N ARG A 794 25.02 2.17 26.03
CA ARG A 794 25.03 0.87 26.74
C ARG A 794 23.80 0.70 27.65
N LEU A 795 23.42 1.75 28.37
CA LEU A 795 22.23 1.76 29.22
C LEU A 795 20.97 1.53 28.40
N ASN A 796 20.84 2.23 27.28
CA ASN A 796 19.72 2.11 26.36
C ASN A 796 19.61 0.71 25.74
N ASP A 797 20.71 0.12 25.32
CA ASP A 797 20.75 -1.25 24.78
C ASP A 797 20.32 -2.29 25.84
N HIS A 798 20.75 -2.08 27.11
CA HIS A 798 20.32 -2.93 28.23
C HIS A 798 18.81 -2.78 28.52
N MET A 799 18.29 -1.55 28.53
CA MET A 799 16.85 -1.29 28.69
C MET A 799 16.05 -1.91 27.57
N ARG A 800 16.52 -1.80 26.31
CA ARG A 800 15.89 -2.40 25.15
C ARG A 800 15.82 -3.91 25.26
N ALA A 801 16.91 -4.57 25.62
CA ALA A 801 16.98 -6.01 25.81
C ALA A 801 16.01 -6.50 26.91
N LYS A 802 15.97 -5.81 28.06
CA LYS A 802 15.00 -6.10 29.13
C LYS A 802 13.54 -5.94 28.68
N PHE A 803 13.26 -4.90 27.93
CA PHE A 803 11.91 -4.64 27.42
C PHE A 803 11.46 -5.71 26.41
N GLU A 804 12.36 -6.14 25.51
CA GLU A 804 12.10 -7.20 24.54
C GLU A 804 11.89 -8.55 25.25
N ALA A 805 12.68 -8.88 26.26
CA ALA A 805 12.52 -10.09 27.10
C ALA A 805 11.20 -10.08 27.89
N TRP A 806 10.84 -8.94 28.50
CA TRP A 806 9.57 -8.79 29.22
C TRP A 806 8.36 -8.99 28.29
N ARG A 807 8.43 -8.47 27.06
CA ARG A 807 7.37 -8.62 26.06
C ARG A 807 7.26 -10.06 25.57
N ALA A 808 8.37 -10.74 25.31
CA ALA A 808 8.39 -12.16 24.92
C ALA A 808 7.78 -13.05 26.01
N GLY A 809 8.08 -12.77 27.28
CA GLY A 809 7.47 -13.47 28.41
C GLY A 809 5.96 -13.21 28.59
N LYS A 810 5.47 -12.04 28.15
CA LYS A 810 4.04 -11.72 28.21
C LYS A 810 3.24 -12.37 27.06
N THR A 811 3.83 -12.46 25.86
CA THR A 811 3.27 -13.23 24.74
C THR A 811 3.25 -14.72 25.02
N ALA A 812 4.30 -15.28 25.62
CA ALA A 812 4.37 -16.69 26.02
C ALA A 812 3.37 -17.07 27.17
N LYS A 813 2.90 -16.10 27.95
CA LYS A 813 1.85 -16.31 28.98
C LYS A 813 0.43 -16.12 28.46
N ALA A 814 0.28 -15.50 27.29
CA ALA A 814 -1.02 -15.24 26.65
C ALA A 814 -1.35 -16.27 25.53
N ALA A 815 -0.32 -17.04 25.08
CA ALA A 815 -0.43 -18.24 24.26
C ALA A 815 -0.52 -19.48 25.18
#